data_7077fef7d335d90adef102f567e41175
#
_entry.id   7077fef7d335d90adef102f567e41175
#
_cell.length_a   1.000
_cell.length_b   1.000
_cell.length_c   1.000
_cell.angle_alpha   90.00
_cell.angle_beta   90.00
_cell.angle_gamma   90.00
#
_symmetry.space_group_name_H-M   'P 1'
#
loop_
_entity.id
_entity.type
_entity.pdbx_description
1 polymer ?
#
loop_
_entity_poly.entity_id
_entity_poly.type
_entity_poly.pdbx_seq_one_letter_code
_entity_poly.pdbx_strand_id
1 'polypeptide(L)'
;RNWVYYFALDLPAGVRCTFALKSGLAAADGSAVAGGQRFAFTTGGPTIVRSLPWEGSRIDENQVFILGLDAPAKPETIAANARCVAAGVNEEIGVRLVTGDERRTILDNRKSFAATYLRMMLVDGEEGRTRGFLFRLPTTGSDQDRFLRLRDAPDSPLVTLACARTLPADAEVKLVWGKGIAATTGVATSASRALAFKVRPTFRASFSCDRVNKDAQCIPILPMSLSFSAPIAKADADRIRLVDAANKSYAAKVPKDADVSGVTSVTFGPPLPEKQRFRIELPEGLKDDAGRTLANARSFPLTVRTDENPPLAKFAADFGILERVLPRNEKPMLPVTVRNVEPVLAGASTVVRAPSGATKDAPIPGKVVRVPPGDDLAIVAWFRRLAYANRIEREYDDKDDRWTVKRNGYAESVFNSADTLTKISVPKPGGTKAFEVVGIPLAGAGFYVVELASPKLGAALIGDAKPFHVRSAALVTNLSVHVKLGRESSLVWVTRLSDATVVPNAAVAVRDCKGKTYWEGRTDASGIARIATRLPDRDELPSCGFGEAMTEYFVSARTADDMAFAFTSWGEGIAPWRFNVPTGRWDGPYVAHAVFDRSLVRGGETVSMKLFVREQTGSGFALVPRKSLEDRVTIRHLGSDKEYSAPVRWAAGASPHAGEATFAVPKDAYSGSYQVFVHGSMGGRDASKEGRLAGTFRVEAFRVPLMKARMQAVGTPLVRPSEVSLDLQVSYLSGGGASGLPVTLRPQSERRYVSFADWDGYSFAAGEVKEGRETYGDAAMRAGEFTFDDPDDETGADEGARPKRGNELALRLDAPGAMQVETAH
;
A
#
# COMPACT_ATOMS: atom_id res chain seq x y z
N ARG A 1 -28.84 35.16 -33.74
CA ARG A 1 -28.45 34.64 -32.43
C ARG A 1 -29.31 33.42 -32.14
N ASN A 2 -28.67 32.27 -31.80
CA ASN A 2 -29.36 31.04 -31.39
C ASN A 2 -29.67 31.12 -29.89
N TRP A 3 -30.89 30.73 -29.52
CA TRP A 3 -31.29 30.57 -28.11
C TRP A 3 -31.06 29.10 -27.74
N VAL A 4 -30.35 28.88 -26.61
CA VAL A 4 -30.12 27.53 -26.05
C VAL A 4 -30.84 27.46 -24.71
N TYR A 5 -31.69 26.49 -24.54
CA TYR A 5 -32.41 26.26 -23.29
C TYR A 5 -31.79 25.07 -22.55
N TYR A 6 -31.42 25.29 -21.29
CA TYR A 6 -30.92 24.24 -20.40
C TYR A 6 -31.98 23.91 -19.37
N PHE A 7 -32.26 22.63 -19.23
CA PHE A 7 -33.14 22.16 -18.16
C PHE A 7 -32.39 22.24 -16.82
N ALA A 8 -33.09 22.67 -15.76
CA ALA A 8 -32.52 22.77 -14.42
C ALA A 8 -32.16 21.39 -13.82
N LEU A 9 -32.87 20.35 -14.28
CA LEU A 9 -32.64 18.95 -13.91
C LEU A 9 -32.52 18.09 -15.16
N ASP A 10 -31.77 17.00 -15.10
CA ASP A 10 -31.76 15.99 -16.16
C ASP A 10 -33.15 15.40 -16.36
N LEU A 11 -33.56 15.29 -17.62
CA LEU A 11 -34.84 14.68 -17.94
C LEU A 11 -34.78 13.17 -17.71
N PRO A 12 -35.87 12.53 -17.18
CA PRO A 12 -35.90 11.08 -17.02
C PRO A 12 -35.81 10.39 -18.38
N ALA A 13 -35.06 9.26 -18.43
CA ALA A 13 -34.98 8.42 -19.62
C ALA A 13 -36.36 7.81 -19.96
N GLY A 14 -36.57 7.48 -21.22
CA GLY A 14 -37.79 6.81 -21.69
C GLY A 14 -39.01 7.69 -21.77
N VAL A 15 -38.91 8.99 -21.84
CA VAL A 15 -40.06 9.90 -21.94
C VAL A 15 -40.08 10.69 -23.26
N ARG A 16 -41.30 11.09 -23.67
CA ARG A 16 -41.50 12.04 -24.76
C ARG A 16 -41.79 13.41 -24.16
N CYS A 17 -40.99 14.40 -24.52
CA CYS A 17 -41.09 15.78 -24.05
C CYS A 17 -41.60 16.66 -25.17
N THR A 18 -42.40 17.66 -24.80
CA THR A 18 -42.85 18.71 -25.73
C THR A 18 -42.44 20.04 -25.13
N PHE A 19 -41.64 20.80 -25.85
CA PHE A 19 -41.33 22.17 -25.58
C PHE A 19 -42.24 23.10 -26.40
N ALA A 20 -43.00 23.93 -25.72
CA ALA A 20 -43.87 24.88 -26.38
C ALA A 20 -43.47 26.28 -26.00
N LEU A 21 -43.31 27.14 -26.96
CA LEU A 21 -43.13 28.57 -26.69
C LEU A 21 -44.42 29.14 -26.07
N LYS A 22 -44.25 30.05 -25.11
CA LYS A 22 -45.36 30.72 -24.46
C LYS A 22 -46.17 31.52 -25.52
N SER A 23 -47.51 31.41 -25.52
CA SER A 23 -48.35 32.16 -26.43
C SER A 23 -48.12 33.67 -26.22
N GLY A 24 -48.05 34.38 -27.32
CA GLY A 24 -47.86 35.86 -27.31
C GLY A 24 -46.38 36.27 -27.08
N LEU A 25 -45.41 35.35 -27.18
CA LEU A 25 -43.99 35.72 -27.15
C LEU A 25 -43.65 36.56 -28.37
N ALA A 26 -43.09 37.74 -28.13
CA ALA A 26 -42.66 38.68 -29.18
C ALA A 26 -41.21 39.08 -28.94
N ALA A 27 -40.51 39.48 -29.99
CA ALA A 27 -39.20 40.12 -29.91
C ALA A 27 -39.27 41.49 -29.28
N ALA A 28 -38.13 42.06 -28.87
CA ALA A 28 -38.05 43.36 -28.21
C ALA A 28 -38.60 44.52 -29.08
N ASP A 29 -38.68 44.34 -30.38
CA ASP A 29 -39.24 45.27 -31.36
C ASP A 29 -40.77 45.07 -31.59
N GLY A 30 -41.41 44.17 -30.85
CA GLY A 30 -42.82 43.83 -30.94
C GLY A 30 -43.17 42.84 -32.04
N SER A 31 -42.19 42.37 -32.85
CA SER A 31 -42.47 41.39 -33.90
C SER A 31 -42.76 40.00 -33.31
N ALA A 32 -43.75 39.29 -33.91
CA ALA A 32 -44.10 37.93 -33.50
C ALA A 32 -42.98 36.93 -33.83
N VAL A 33 -42.76 35.95 -32.96
CA VAL A 33 -41.80 34.86 -33.22
C VAL A 33 -42.33 34.03 -34.38
N ALA A 34 -41.59 34.03 -35.50
CA ALA A 34 -41.92 33.21 -36.69
C ALA A 34 -41.41 31.79 -36.53
N GLY A 35 -42.06 30.81 -37.18
CA GLY A 35 -41.66 29.39 -37.22
C GLY A 35 -42.46 28.52 -36.23
N GLY A 36 -41.92 27.33 -36.00
CA GLY A 36 -42.59 26.35 -35.13
C GLY A 36 -42.69 26.81 -33.69
N GLN A 37 -43.91 26.75 -33.13
CA GLN A 37 -44.19 27.11 -31.76
C GLN A 37 -44.10 25.94 -30.78
N ARG A 38 -44.01 24.70 -31.33
CA ARG A 38 -43.93 23.44 -30.55
C ARG A 38 -42.85 22.55 -31.10
N PHE A 39 -42.04 22.02 -30.20
CA PHE A 39 -40.95 21.09 -30.52
C PHE A 39 -41.12 19.87 -29.64
N ALA A 40 -41.13 18.68 -30.24
CA ALA A 40 -41.23 17.42 -29.54
C ALA A 40 -39.93 16.65 -29.72
N PHE A 41 -39.43 16.05 -28.64
CA PHE A 41 -38.28 15.18 -28.64
C PHE A 41 -38.50 14.03 -27.65
N THR A 42 -37.67 13.01 -27.71
CA THR A 42 -37.64 11.90 -26.74
C THR A 42 -36.27 11.83 -26.07
N THR A 43 -36.25 11.37 -24.83
CA THR A 43 -35.02 11.17 -24.07
C THR A 43 -34.37 9.82 -24.35
N GLY A 44 -34.86 9.10 -25.39
CA GLY A 44 -34.38 7.76 -25.75
C GLY A 44 -35.12 6.64 -25.01
N GLY A 45 -35.01 5.42 -25.52
CA GLY A 45 -35.49 4.23 -24.84
C GLY A 45 -34.57 3.73 -23.73
N PRO A 46 -34.95 2.66 -23.03
CA PRO A 46 -34.17 2.12 -21.89
C PRO A 46 -32.79 1.70 -22.31
N THR A 47 -31.77 2.23 -21.63
CA THR A 47 -30.34 1.96 -21.89
C THR A 47 -29.71 1.25 -20.72
N ILE A 48 -28.76 0.33 -20.99
CA ILE A 48 -27.99 -0.34 -19.93
C ILE A 48 -27.02 0.64 -19.33
N VAL A 49 -27.14 0.96 -18.04
CA VAL A 49 -26.19 1.78 -17.29
C VAL A 49 -25.18 0.94 -16.55
N ARG A 50 -25.55 -0.30 -16.19
CA ARG A 50 -24.67 -1.22 -15.48
C ARG A 50 -24.98 -2.67 -15.83
N SER A 51 -23.97 -3.54 -15.84
CA SER A 51 -24.16 -4.98 -16.06
C SER A 51 -23.38 -5.79 -15.05
N LEU A 52 -23.90 -6.97 -14.72
CA LEU A 52 -23.16 -8.02 -14.04
C LEU A 52 -23.38 -9.33 -14.80
N PRO A 53 -22.33 -10.02 -15.28
CA PRO A 53 -20.91 -9.64 -15.23
C PRO A 53 -20.60 -8.31 -15.92
N TRP A 54 -19.46 -7.73 -15.53
CA TRP A 54 -18.96 -6.50 -16.17
C TRP A 54 -18.55 -6.76 -17.61
N GLU A 55 -18.73 -5.79 -18.47
CA GLU A 55 -18.24 -5.85 -19.85
C GLU A 55 -16.74 -6.17 -19.87
N GLY A 56 -16.32 -7.08 -20.75
CA GLY A 56 -14.96 -7.62 -20.84
C GLY A 56 -14.67 -8.78 -19.90
N SER A 57 -15.58 -9.14 -18.98
CA SER A 57 -15.40 -10.26 -18.06
C SER A 57 -15.46 -11.62 -18.77
N ARG A 58 -14.84 -12.63 -18.15
CA ARG A 58 -15.12 -14.03 -18.46
C ARG A 58 -16.46 -14.43 -17.88
N ILE A 59 -17.26 -15.18 -18.67
CA ILE A 59 -18.59 -15.64 -18.33
C ILE A 59 -18.71 -17.16 -18.42
N ASP A 60 -19.73 -17.72 -17.76
CA ASP A 60 -20.08 -19.12 -17.86
C ASP A 60 -20.85 -19.41 -19.14
N GLU A 61 -20.87 -20.67 -19.58
CA GLU A 61 -21.58 -21.11 -20.78
C GLU A 61 -23.09 -20.87 -20.70
N ASN A 62 -23.65 -20.88 -19.48
CA ASN A 62 -25.06 -20.62 -19.19
C ASN A 62 -25.22 -19.34 -18.34
N GLN A 63 -24.43 -18.32 -18.65
CA GLN A 63 -24.39 -17.09 -17.87
C GLN A 63 -25.72 -16.40 -17.77
N VAL A 64 -26.14 -16.05 -16.55
CA VAL A 64 -27.22 -15.11 -16.33
C VAL A 64 -26.61 -13.69 -16.16
N PHE A 65 -27.14 -12.75 -16.93
CA PHE A 65 -26.79 -11.35 -16.88
C PHE A 65 -27.81 -10.58 -16.04
N ILE A 66 -27.33 -9.70 -15.18
CA ILE A 66 -28.14 -8.72 -14.46
C ILE A 66 -27.83 -7.36 -15.06
N LEU A 67 -28.82 -6.70 -15.63
CA LEU A 67 -28.70 -5.41 -16.31
C LEU A 67 -29.47 -4.36 -15.50
N GLY A 68 -28.78 -3.29 -15.11
CA GLY A 68 -29.40 -2.10 -14.55
C GLY A 68 -29.64 -1.09 -15.67
N LEU A 69 -30.88 -0.68 -15.85
CA LEU A 69 -31.33 0.25 -16.88
C LEU A 69 -31.60 1.63 -16.30
N ASP A 70 -31.57 2.65 -17.14
CA ASP A 70 -31.98 4.03 -16.79
C ASP A 70 -33.51 4.23 -16.78
N ALA A 71 -34.25 3.30 -17.34
CA ALA A 71 -35.72 3.27 -17.30
C ALA A 71 -36.24 1.82 -17.35
N PRO A 72 -37.44 1.52 -16.75
CA PRO A 72 -38.10 0.23 -16.91
C PRO A 72 -38.42 -0.09 -18.36
N ALA A 73 -38.10 -1.31 -18.77
CA ALA A 73 -38.35 -1.78 -20.13
C ALA A 73 -39.48 -2.84 -20.18
N LYS A 74 -40.27 -2.84 -21.26
CA LYS A 74 -41.28 -3.85 -21.50
C LYS A 74 -40.67 -5.20 -21.83
N PRO A 75 -40.96 -6.27 -21.06
CA PRO A 75 -40.34 -7.59 -21.22
C PRO A 75 -40.44 -8.19 -22.61
N GLU A 76 -41.59 -8.05 -23.26
CA GLU A 76 -41.86 -8.54 -24.62
C GLU A 76 -40.93 -7.86 -25.65
N THR A 77 -40.60 -6.59 -25.47
CA THR A 77 -39.72 -5.87 -26.38
C THR A 77 -38.23 -6.24 -26.14
N ILE A 78 -37.85 -6.62 -24.91
CA ILE A 78 -36.51 -7.16 -24.63
C ILE A 78 -36.38 -8.53 -25.31
N ALA A 79 -37.33 -9.43 -25.12
CA ALA A 79 -37.28 -10.77 -25.71
C ALA A 79 -37.23 -10.73 -27.26
N ALA A 80 -37.86 -9.73 -27.88
CA ALA A 80 -37.86 -9.57 -29.33
C ALA A 80 -36.58 -8.91 -29.89
N ASN A 81 -35.91 -8.07 -29.13
CA ASN A 81 -34.84 -7.19 -29.67
C ASN A 81 -33.49 -7.35 -28.98
N ALA A 82 -33.39 -8.10 -27.88
CA ALA A 82 -32.11 -8.45 -27.28
C ALA A 82 -31.65 -9.82 -27.79
N ARG A 83 -30.33 -9.97 -28.00
CA ARG A 83 -29.77 -11.22 -28.50
C ARG A 83 -28.30 -11.39 -28.09
N CYS A 84 -27.86 -12.65 -28.11
CA CYS A 84 -26.45 -12.99 -27.95
C CYS A 84 -25.86 -13.35 -29.33
N VAL A 85 -24.65 -12.86 -29.59
CA VAL A 85 -23.87 -13.21 -30.77
C VAL A 85 -22.58 -13.85 -30.30
N ALA A 86 -22.35 -15.11 -30.60
CA ALA A 86 -21.17 -15.85 -30.19
C ALA A 86 -20.26 -16.16 -31.39
N ALA A 87 -18.95 -15.93 -31.25
CA ALA A 87 -18.00 -16.29 -32.29
C ALA A 87 -18.04 -17.81 -32.56
N GLY A 88 -18.01 -18.19 -33.84
CA GLY A 88 -18.15 -19.59 -34.27
C GLY A 88 -19.55 -20.13 -34.30
N VAL A 89 -20.56 -19.31 -34.00
CA VAL A 89 -22.00 -19.64 -34.16
C VAL A 89 -22.58 -18.72 -35.25
N ASN A 90 -23.07 -19.31 -36.35
CA ASN A 90 -23.54 -18.55 -37.52
C ASN A 90 -24.97 -18.00 -37.36
N GLU A 91 -25.61 -18.18 -36.22
CA GLU A 91 -26.95 -17.72 -35.91
C GLU A 91 -26.97 -16.78 -34.69
N GLU A 92 -27.92 -15.87 -34.69
CA GLU A 92 -28.18 -15.02 -33.54
C GLU A 92 -28.96 -15.83 -32.50
N ILE A 93 -28.49 -15.83 -31.27
CA ILE A 93 -29.08 -16.54 -30.16
C ILE A 93 -30.03 -15.59 -29.42
N GLY A 94 -31.31 -15.88 -29.38
CA GLY A 94 -32.29 -15.12 -28.60
C GLY A 94 -31.94 -15.08 -27.11
N VAL A 95 -32.62 -14.23 -26.35
CA VAL A 95 -32.48 -14.17 -24.89
C VAL A 95 -33.69 -14.77 -24.21
N ARG A 96 -33.46 -15.42 -23.07
CA ARG A 96 -34.49 -15.87 -22.13
C ARG A 96 -34.51 -14.90 -20.96
N LEU A 97 -35.62 -14.27 -20.68
CA LEU A 97 -35.82 -13.50 -19.46
C LEU A 97 -35.90 -14.43 -18.26
N VAL A 98 -35.18 -14.10 -17.19
CA VAL A 98 -35.23 -14.82 -15.92
C VAL A 98 -36.19 -14.08 -15.00
N THR A 99 -37.23 -14.75 -14.56
CA THR A 99 -38.35 -14.18 -13.79
C THR A 99 -38.71 -15.07 -12.59
N GLY A 100 -39.65 -14.64 -11.75
CA GLY A 100 -40.15 -15.42 -10.62
C GLY A 100 -39.10 -15.73 -9.57
N ASP A 101 -39.14 -16.95 -9.02
CA ASP A 101 -38.25 -17.37 -7.93
C ASP A 101 -36.79 -17.53 -8.37
N GLU A 102 -36.53 -17.90 -9.63
CA GLU A 102 -35.20 -17.95 -10.20
C GLU A 102 -34.53 -16.54 -10.13
N ARG A 103 -35.25 -15.50 -10.55
CA ARG A 103 -34.79 -14.11 -10.46
C ARG A 103 -34.55 -13.66 -9.03
N ARG A 104 -35.47 -13.98 -8.10
CA ARG A 104 -35.34 -13.63 -6.69
C ARG A 104 -34.06 -14.22 -6.07
N THR A 105 -33.86 -15.52 -6.29
CA THR A 105 -32.67 -16.23 -5.79
C THR A 105 -31.37 -15.60 -6.30
N ILE A 106 -31.30 -15.26 -7.59
CA ILE A 106 -30.12 -14.64 -8.21
C ILE A 106 -29.85 -13.27 -7.62
N LEU A 107 -30.88 -12.42 -7.47
CA LEU A 107 -30.72 -11.07 -6.94
C LEU A 107 -30.38 -11.09 -5.45
N ASP A 108 -30.96 -12.00 -4.65
CA ASP A 108 -30.63 -12.18 -3.24
C ASP A 108 -29.17 -12.58 -3.03
N ASN A 109 -28.60 -13.37 -3.93
CA ASN A 109 -27.18 -13.75 -3.93
C ASN A 109 -26.27 -12.64 -4.48
N ARG A 110 -26.80 -11.54 -5.02
CA ARG A 110 -26.07 -10.42 -5.62
C ARG A 110 -26.48 -9.05 -5.05
N LYS A 111 -26.79 -9.01 -3.76
CA LYS A 111 -27.23 -7.77 -3.06
C LYS A 111 -26.26 -6.60 -3.21
N SER A 112 -24.96 -6.86 -3.22
CA SER A 112 -23.92 -5.83 -3.41
C SER A 112 -24.02 -5.12 -4.76
N PHE A 113 -24.34 -5.85 -5.85
CA PHE A 113 -24.56 -5.26 -7.16
C PHE A 113 -25.81 -4.36 -7.15
N ALA A 114 -26.91 -4.87 -6.59
CA ALA A 114 -28.16 -4.11 -6.47
C ALA A 114 -27.95 -2.84 -5.59
N ALA A 115 -27.23 -2.94 -4.49
CA ALA A 115 -26.92 -1.79 -3.64
C ALA A 115 -26.06 -0.73 -4.35
N THR A 116 -25.10 -1.14 -5.17
CA THR A 116 -24.29 -0.20 -5.96
C THR A 116 -25.12 0.46 -7.08
N TYR A 117 -25.99 -0.30 -7.73
CA TYR A 117 -26.93 0.24 -8.72
C TYR A 117 -27.92 1.23 -8.06
N LEU A 118 -28.43 0.91 -6.87
CA LEU A 118 -29.24 1.81 -6.05
C LEU A 118 -28.55 3.13 -5.76
N ARG A 119 -27.30 3.08 -5.34
CA ARG A 119 -26.50 4.30 -5.09
C ARG A 119 -26.37 5.17 -6.32
N MET A 120 -26.15 4.59 -7.50
CA MET A 120 -26.12 5.33 -8.77
C MET A 120 -27.44 6.02 -9.10
N MET A 121 -28.58 5.43 -8.70
CA MET A 121 -29.90 6.01 -8.93
C MET A 121 -30.29 7.07 -7.89
N LEU A 122 -29.68 7.08 -6.71
CA LEU A 122 -30.01 7.97 -5.59
C LEU A 122 -29.01 9.10 -5.41
N VAL A 123 -27.84 9.05 -6.06
CA VAL A 123 -26.83 10.12 -5.96
C VAL A 123 -27.35 11.36 -6.68
N ASP A 124 -27.70 12.39 -5.91
CA ASP A 124 -27.65 13.76 -6.34
C ASP A 124 -26.17 14.05 -6.67
N GLY A 125 -25.87 14.28 -7.94
CA GLY A 125 -24.49 14.62 -8.33
C GLY A 125 -24.01 15.82 -7.54
N GLU A 126 -22.69 15.89 -7.22
CA GLU A 126 -22.05 17.01 -6.48
C GLU A 126 -22.35 18.40 -7.05
N GLU A 127 -22.89 18.50 -8.24
CA GLU A 127 -23.34 19.74 -8.89
C GLU A 127 -24.86 20.00 -8.77
N GLY A 128 -25.58 19.30 -7.89
CA GLY A 128 -27.04 19.48 -7.73
C GLY A 128 -27.88 19.04 -8.94
N ARG A 129 -27.32 18.29 -9.85
CA ARG A 129 -28.02 17.73 -11.01
C ARG A 129 -28.49 16.30 -10.69
N THR A 130 -29.76 16.17 -10.37
CA THR A 130 -30.39 14.86 -10.23
C THR A 130 -30.51 14.21 -11.62
N ARG A 131 -29.87 13.02 -11.82
CA ARG A 131 -30.11 12.23 -13.02
C ARG A 131 -31.59 11.85 -13.06
N GLY A 132 -32.25 12.22 -14.13
CA GLY A 132 -33.66 11.93 -14.33
C GLY A 132 -33.92 10.48 -14.69
N PHE A 133 -34.23 9.61 -13.73
CA PHE A 133 -34.68 8.26 -13.98
C PHE A 133 -36.21 8.21 -14.01
N LEU A 134 -36.79 7.46 -14.94
CA LEU A 134 -38.24 7.24 -15.01
C LEU A 134 -38.72 6.44 -13.78
N PHE A 135 -37.91 5.55 -13.27
CA PHE A 135 -38.15 4.80 -12.05
C PHE A 135 -37.37 5.48 -10.89
N ARG A 136 -38.12 6.09 -9.99
CA ARG A 136 -37.55 6.69 -8.77
C ARG A 136 -37.86 5.81 -7.58
N LEU A 137 -36.81 5.41 -6.88
CA LEU A 137 -36.95 4.81 -5.57
C LEU A 137 -37.30 5.89 -4.55
N PRO A 138 -38.18 5.62 -3.58
CA PRO A 138 -38.43 6.57 -2.51
C PRO A 138 -37.12 6.94 -1.81
N THR A 139 -36.92 8.21 -1.53
CA THR A 139 -35.81 8.69 -0.70
C THR A 139 -35.95 8.28 0.76
N THR A 140 -37.18 7.92 1.17
CA THR A 140 -37.53 7.40 2.49
C THR A 140 -37.56 5.88 2.46
N GLY A 141 -37.17 5.23 3.56
CA GLY A 141 -37.10 3.77 3.71
C GLY A 141 -35.68 3.23 3.79
N SER A 142 -35.54 2.02 4.33
CA SER A 142 -34.24 1.34 4.44
C SER A 142 -33.70 0.91 3.07
N ASP A 143 -32.38 0.69 2.98
CA ASP A 143 -31.77 0.10 1.76
C ASP A 143 -32.35 -1.28 1.44
N GLN A 144 -32.81 -1.99 2.46
CA GLN A 144 -33.52 -3.27 2.30
C GLN A 144 -34.87 -3.09 1.60
N ASP A 145 -35.68 -2.09 1.97
CA ASP A 145 -36.96 -1.84 1.31
C ASP A 145 -36.78 -1.43 -0.15
N ARG A 146 -35.75 -0.62 -0.43
CA ARG A 146 -35.38 -0.22 -1.78
C ARG A 146 -34.93 -1.41 -2.61
N PHE A 147 -34.12 -2.31 -2.02
CA PHE A 147 -33.71 -3.56 -2.67
C PHE A 147 -34.90 -4.46 -2.99
N LEU A 148 -35.82 -4.66 -2.04
CA LEU A 148 -37.02 -5.47 -2.25
C LEU A 148 -37.88 -4.92 -3.37
N ARG A 149 -38.01 -3.61 -3.47
CA ARG A 149 -38.69 -2.97 -4.60
C ARG A 149 -38.01 -3.23 -5.93
N LEU A 150 -36.71 -3.11 -6.02
CA LEU A 150 -35.98 -3.45 -7.26
C LEU A 150 -36.10 -4.92 -7.62
N ARG A 151 -36.16 -5.80 -6.61
CA ARG A 151 -36.27 -7.24 -6.81
C ARG A 151 -37.65 -7.64 -7.30
N ASP A 152 -38.73 -7.11 -6.70
CA ASP A 152 -40.06 -7.63 -6.80
C ASP A 152 -41.03 -6.77 -7.66
N ALA A 153 -40.70 -5.48 -7.92
CA ALA A 153 -41.57 -4.62 -8.70
C ALA A 153 -41.67 -5.10 -10.17
N PRO A 154 -42.87 -5.16 -10.73
CA PRO A 154 -43.11 -5.59 -12.13
C PRO A 154 -42.47 -4.61 -13.15
N ASP A 155 -42.33 -3.34 -12.77
CA ASP A 155 -41.74 -2.28 -13.55
C ASP A 155 -40.29 -1.98 -13.12
N SER A 156 -39.59 -2.95 -12.52
CA SER A 156 -38.23 -2.81 -12.09
C SER A 156 -37.27 -2.53 -13.27
N PRO A 157 -36.35 -1.55 -13.16
CA PRO A 157 -35.32 -1.32 -14.16
C PRO A 157 -34.19 -2.35 -14.10
N LEU A 158 -34.19 -3.26 -13.12
CA LEU A 158 -33.28 -4.41 -13.09
C LEU A 158 -33.81 -5.55 -13.93
N VAL A 159 -33.13 -5.87 -15.02
CA VAL A 159 -33.45 -6.98 -15.91
C VAL A 159 -32.48 -8.13 -15.68
N THR A 160 -33.03 -9.35 -15.54
CA THR A 160 -32.25 -10.58 -15.51
C THR A 160 -32.56 -11.40 -16.76
N LEU A 161 -31.50 -11.77 -17.50
CA LEU A 161 -31.66 -12.57 -18.72
C LEU A 161 -30.47 -13.52 -18.93
N ALA A 162 -30.67 -14.55 -19.74
CA ALA A 162 -29.62 -15.45 -20.21
C ALA A 162 -29.73 -15.64 -21.72
N CYS A 163 -28.65 -16.06 -22.39
CA CYS A 163 -28.75 -16.53 -23.76
C CYS A 163 -29.62 -17.80 -23.82
N ALA A 164 -30.47 -17.92 -24.83
CA ALA A 164 -31.47 -19.01 -24.92
C ALA A 164 -30.85 -20.40 -25.17
N ARG A 165 -29.52 -20.47 -25.37
CA ARG A 165 -28.79 -21.75 -25.49
C ARG A 165 -27.41 -21.61 -24.84
N THR A 166 -26.84 -22.76 -24.49
CA THR A 166 -25.46 -22.85 -23.95
C THR A 166 -24.43 -22.30 -24.94
N LEU A 167 -23.57 -21.42 -24.48
CA LEU A 167 -22.53 -20.76 -25.27
C LEU A 167 -21.31 -21.69 -25.44
N PRO A 168 -20.62 -21.65 -26.59
CA PRO A 168 -19.39 -22.42 -26.78
C PRO A 168 -18.28 -21.95 -25.84
N ALA A 169 -17.50 -22.90 -25.30
CA ALA A 169 -16.33 -22.56 -24.51
C ALA A 169 -15.31 -21.74 -25.34
N ASP A 170 -14.56 -20.86 -24.70
CA ASP A 170 -13.58 -19.94 -25.29
C ASP A 170 -14.15 -18.91 -26.29
N ALA A 171 -15.46 -18.92 -26.59
CA ALA A 171 -16.05 -18.02 -27.54
C ALA A 171 -16.09 -16.57 -27.05
N GLU A 172 -15.84 -15.63 -27.96
CA GLU A 172 -16.21 -14.23 -27.76
C GLU A 172 -17.71 -14.07 -27.95
N VAL A 173 -18.36 -13.42 -27.01
CA VAL A 173 -19.82 -13.24 -26.98
C VAL A 173 -20.14 -11.75 -26.85
N LYS A 174 -21.11 -11.30 -27.65
CA LYS A 174 -21.72 -9.98 -27.54
C LYS A 174 -23.16 -10.11 -27.14
N LEU A 175 -23.53 -9.56 -25.99
CA LEU A 175 -24.93 -9.34 -25.62
C LEU A 175 -25.36 -8.02 -26.27
N VAL A 176 -26.22 -8.13 -27.26
CA VAL A 176 -26.71 -6.99 -28.05
C VAL A 176 -28.06 -6.54 -27.49
N TRP A 177 -28.12 -5.34 -26.99
CA TRP A 177 -29.32 -4.60 -26.62
C TRP A 177 -29.78 -3.81 -27.83
N GLY A 178 -30.78 -4.34 -28.52
CA GLY A 178 -31.15 -3.89 -29.87
C GLY A 178 -32.01 -2.63 -29.92
N LYS A 179 -32.27 -2.18 -31.15
CA LYS A 179 -33.29 -1.16 -31.41
C LYS A 179 -34.67 -1.71 -31.15
N GLY A 180 -35.62 -0.85 -30.72
CA GLY A 180 -37.01 -1.23 -30.52
C GLY A 180 -37.33 -1.71 -29.10
N ILE A 181 -36.35 -1.80 -28.19
CA ILE A 181 -36.63 -2.06 -26.78
C ILE A 181 -37.30 -0.82 -26.20
N ALA A 182 -38.54 -0.97 -25.75
CA ALA A 182 -39.39 0.13 -25.36
C ALA A 182 -39.50 0.26 -23.83
N ALA A 183 -39.46 1.49 -23.33
CA ALA A 183 -39.87 1.81 -21.97
C ALA A 183 -41.35 1.51 -21.73
N THR A 184 -41.76 1.44 -20.47
CA THR A 184 -43.22 1.28 -20.11
C THR A 184 -44.07 2.41 -20.70
N THR A 185 -43.52 3.59 -20.94
CA THR A 185 -44.11 4.75 -21.60
C THR A 185 -44.28 4.57 -23.13
N GLY A 186 -43.64 3.56 -23.73
CA GLY A 186 -43.65 3.31 -25.16
C GLY A 186 -42.53 3.95 -25.97
N VAL A 187 -41.65 4.72 -25.34
CA VAL A 187 -40.46 5.26 -26.02
C VAL A 187 -39.42 4.14 -26.18
N ALA A 188 -39.01 3.86 -27.43
CA ALA A 188 -38.11 2.78 -27.77
C ALA A 188 -36.67 3.26 -28.05
N THR A 189 -35.70 2.36 -27.90
CA THR A 189 -34.30 2.57 -28.28
C THR A 189 -34.17 2.79 -29.79
N SER A 190 -33.43 3.78 -30.20
CA SER A 190 -33.17 4.11 -31.61
C SER A 190 -31.83 3.53 -32.11
N ALA A 191 -30.94 3.15 -31.21
CA ALA A 191 -29.64 2.55 -31.49
C ALA A 191 -29.44 1.25 -30.71
N SER A 192 -28.56 0.38 -31.21
CA SER A 192 -28.16 -0.85 -30.51
C SER A 192 -26.91 -0.60 -29.69
N ARG A 193 -26.80 -1.25 -28.52
CA ARG A 193 -25.60 -1.32 -27.70
C ARG A 193 -25.15 -2.77 -27.55
N ALA A 194 -23.88 -3.05 -27.71
CA ALA A 194 -23.32 -4.38 -27.49
C ALA A 194 -22.39 -4.38 -26.28
N LEU A 195 -22.51 -5.35 -25.41
CA LEU A 195 -21.60 -5.64 -24.33
C LEU A 195 -20.78 -6.88 -24.70
N ALA A 196 -19.47 -6.78 -24.68
CA ALA A 196 -18.56 -7.86 -25.05
C ALA A 196 -18.14 -8.69 -23.84
N PHE A 197 -18.08 -10.02 -24.02
CA PHE A 197 -17.68 -10.99 -23.01
C PHE A 197 -16.85 -12.10 -23.65
N LYS A 198 -16.16 -12.89 -22.82
CA LYS A 198 -15.49 -14.10 -23.25
C LYS A 198 -15.94 -15.28 -22.40
N VAL A 199 -16.41 -16.36 -23.04
CA VAL A 199 -16.80 -17.59 -22.32
C VAL A 199 -15.55 -18.23 -21.72
N ARG A 200 -15.66 -18.77 -20.53
CA ARG A 200 -14.57 -19.49 -19.87
C ARG A 200 -14.09 -20.66 -20.74
N PRO A 201 -12.80 -21.05 -20.63
CA PRO A 201 -12.21 -22.10 -21.45
C PRO A 201 -12.79 -23.49 -21.10
N THR A 202 -12.54 -24.45 -21.98
CA THR A 202 -12.81 -25.87 -21.69
C THR A 202 -12.14 -26.27 -20.38
N PHE A 203 -12.81 -27.17 -19.63
CA PHE A 203 -12.28 -27.64 -18.36
C PHE A 203 -11.00 -28.44 -18.58
N ARG A 204 -9.87 -27.95 -18.10
CA ARG A 204 -8.54 -28.53 -18.26
C ARG A 204 -7.74 -28.44 -16.96
N ALA A 205 -6.87 -29.41 -16.74
CA ALA A 205 -5.84 -29.37 -15.70
C ALA A 205 -4.47 -29.06 -16.33
N SER A 206 -3.70 -28.18 -15.72
CA SER A 206 -2.37 -27.82 -16.14
C SER A 206 -1.39 -27.94 -14.97
N PHE A 207 -0.27 -28.59 -15.21
CA PHE A 207 0.80 -28.73 -14.24
C PHE A 207 1.85 -27.64 -14.44
N SER A 208 2.36 -27.10 -13.34
CA SER A 208 3.48 -26.17 -13.33
C SER A 208 4.42 -26.46 -12.15
N CYS A 209 5.69 -26.23 -12.36
CA CYS A 209 6.70 -26.23 -11.33
C CYS A 209 7.83 -25.28 -11.74
N ASP A 210 8.55 -24.77 -10.73
CA ASP A 210 9.74 -23.99 -10.97
C ASP A 210 10.89 -24.87 -11.45
N ARG A 211 11.66 -24.36 -12.41
CA ARG A 211 12.81 -25.01 -13.03
C ARG A 211 13.96 -24.03 -13.15
N VAL A 212 15.19 -24.52 -13.11
CA VAL A 212 16.37 -23.67 -13.29
C VAL A 212 16.42 -23.07 -14.71
N ASN A 213 15.98 -23.84 -15.70
CA ASN A 213 15.79 -23.41 -17.10
C ASN A 213 14.69 -24.26 -17.76
N LYS A 214 14.35 -23.97 -19.01
CA LYS A 214 13.24 -24.64 -19.73
C LYS A 214 13.42 -26.17 -19.90
N ASP A 215 14.67 -26.65 -19.93
CA ASP A 215 15.01 -28.05 -20.18
C ASP A 215 15.24 -28.83 -18.86
N ALA A 216 15.36 -28.12 -17.72
CA ALA A 216 15.55 -28.71 -16.40
C ALA A 216 14.25 -29.35 -15.86
N GLN A 217 14.42 -30.26 -14.87
CA GLN A 217 13.29 -30.84 -14.15
C GLN A 217 12.80 -29.90 -13.01
N CYS A 218 11.76 -30.31 -12.29
CA CYS A 218 11.20 -29.50 -11.20
C CYS A 218 12.18 -29.37 -10.03
N ILE A 219 12.28 -28.18 -9.45
CA ILE A 219 13.10 -27.92 -8.25
C ILE A 219 12.44 -28.58 -7.04
N PRO A 220 13.07 -29.55 -6.37
CA PRO A 220 12.41 -30.38 -5.34
C PRO A 220 12.12 -29.61 -4.03
N ILE A 221 12.76 -28.48 -3.79
CA ILE A 221 12.54 -27.62 -2.60
C ILE A 221 11.47 -26.54 -2.82
N LEU A 222 10.87 -26.49 -4.00
CA LEU A 222 9.76 -25.59 -4.31
C LEU A 222 8.47 -26.40 -4.51
N PRO A 223 7.29 -25.78 -4.27
CA PRO A 223 6.03 -26.46 -4.49
C PRO A 223 5.79 -26.75 -5.96
N MET A 224 5.13 -27.85 -6.26
CA MET A 224 4.58 -28.15 -7.57
C MET A 224 3.09 -27.87 -7.56
N SER A 225 2.56 -27.28 -8.60
CA SER A 225 1.16 -26.87 -8.68
C SER A 225 0.42 -27.56 -9.79
N LEU A 226 -0.82 -27.95 -9.52
CA LEU A 226 -1.78 -28.38 -10.51
C LEU A 226 -2.96 -27.41 -10.48
N SER A 227 -3.17 -26.69 -11.57
CA SER A 227 -4.21 -25.67 -11.73
C SER A 227 -5.31 -26.17 -12.64
N PHE A 228 -6.54 -25.76 -12.36
CA PHE A 228 -7.73 -26.10 -13.13
C PHE A 228 -8.32 -24.84 -13.77
N SER A 229 -8.80 -24.95 -14.99
CA SER A 229 -9.42 -23.81 -15.71
C SER A 229 -10.83 -23.46 -15.18
N ALA A 230 -11.40 -24.28 -14.30
CA ALA A 230 -12.63 -24.05 -13.56
C ALA A 230 -12.56 -24.72 -12.18
N PRO A 231 -13.33 -24.27 -11.19
CA PRO A 231 -13.31 -24.86 -9.84
C PRO A 231 -13.77 -26.32 -9.84
N ILE A 232 -13.13 -27.14 -8.99
CA ILE A 232 -13.53 -28.51 -8.68
C ILE A 232 -14.02 -28.60 -7.23
N ALA A 233 -14.77 -29.65 -6.92
CA ALA A 233 -15.18 -29.90 -5.54
C ALA A 233 -13.96 -30.19 -4.64
N LYS A 234 -14.00 -29.68 -3.42
CA LYS A 234 -12.94 -29.91 -2.42
C LYS A 234 -12.70 -31.39 -2.17
N ALA A 235 -13.76 -32.18 -2.09
CA ALA A 235 -13.68 -33.64 -1.91
C ALA A 235 -12.89 -34.33 -3.03
N ASP A 236 -12.94 -33.84 -4.26
CA ASP A 236 -12.14 -34.34 -5.39
C ASP A 236 -10.71 -33.84 -5.30
N ALA A 237 -10.51 -32.57 -4.96
CA ALA A 237 -9.19 -32.00 -4.74
C ALA A 237 -8.40 -32.75 -3.64
N ASP A 238 -9.07 -33.11 -2.55
CA ASP A 238 -8.48 -33.86 -1.42
C ASP A 238 -8.05 -35.30 -1.81
N ARG A 239 -8.51 -35.84 -2.95
CA ARG A 239 -8.12 -37.16 -3.47
C ARG A 239 -6.96 -37.14 -4.46
N ILE A 240 -6.55 -35.95 -4.91
CA ILE A 240 -5.43 -35.80 -5.85
C ILE A 240 -4.12 -36.20 -5.15
N ARG A 241 -3.30 -36.99 -5.81
CA ARG A 241 -2.06 -37.55 -5.27
C ARG A 241 -0.88 -37.38 -6.23
N LEU A 242 0.26 -37.11 -5.64
CA LEU A 242 1.57 -37.27 -6.29
C LEU A 242 2.17 -38.55 -5.78
N VAL A 243 2.49 -39.50 -6.65
CA VAL A 243 2.96 -40.86 -6.29
C VAL A 243 4.33 -41.07 -6.88
N ASP A 244 5.30 -41.49 -6.07
CA ASP A 244 6.66 -41.78 -6.51
C ASP A 244 6.83 -43.22 -7.09
N ALA A 245 8.01 -43.54 -7.57
CA ALA A 245 8.33 -44.82 -8.14
C ALA A 245 8.23 -46.00 -7.15
N ALA A 246 8.31 -45.72 -5.84
CA ALA A 246 8.14 -46.70 -4.77
C ALA A 246 6.68 -46.82 -4.29
N ASN A 247 5.74 -46.19 -5.00
CA ASN A 247 4.32 -46.05 -4.66
C ASN A 247 4.04 -45.32 -3.34
N LYS A 248 4.97 -44.49 -2.86
CA LYS A 248 4.73 -43.59 -1.76
C LYS A 248 3.89 -42.42 -2.27
N SER A 249 2.80 -42.12 -1.55
CA SER A 249 1.86 -41.08 -1.91
C SER A 249 2.11 -39.81 -1.11
N TYR A 250 2.05 -38.68 -1.81
CA TYR A 250 2.14 -37.33 -1.26
C TYR A 250 0.80 -36.62 -1.52
N ALA A 251 0.12 -36.21 -0.45
CA ALA A 251 -1.18 -35.53 -0.56
C ALA A 251 -1.02 -34.11 -1.09
N ALA A 252 -1.98 -33.70 -1.91
CA ALA A 252 -2.10 -32.33 -2.33
C ALA A 252 -2.55 -31.42 -1.16
N LYS A 253 -2.02 -30.20 -1.08
CA LYS A 253 -2.49 -29.16 -0.17
C LYS A 253 -3.59 -28.37 -0.88
N VAL A 254 -4.75 -28.32 -0.27
CA VAL A 254 -5.94 -27.60 -0.74
C VAL A 254 -6.05 -26.30 0.07
N PRO A 255 -6.41 -25.15 -0.53
CA PRO A 255 -6.66 -23.91 0.20
C PRO A 255 -7.74 -24.08 1.29
N LYS A 256 -7.59 -23.42 2.44
CA LYS A 256 -8.49 -23.58 3.59
C LYS A 256 -9.89 -23.01 3.34
N ASP A 257 -10.00 -22.01 2.50
CA ASP A 257 -11.22 -21.28 2.12
C ASP A 257 -11.94 -21.86 0.88
N ALA A 258 -11.48 -23.02 0.40
CA ALA A 258 -11.99 -23.67 -0.80
C ALA A 258 -13.42 -24.20 -0.70
N ASP A 259 -14.01 -24.27 0.49
CA ASP A 259 -15.37 -24.83 0.70
C ASP A 259 -16.48 -23.96 0.09
N VAL A 260 -16.24 -22.65 -0.08
CA VAL A 260 -17.24 -21.68 -0.55
C VAL A 260 -17.18 -21.46 -2.06
N SER A 261 -15.98 -21.48 -2.66
CA SER A 261 -15.76 -21.11 -4.07
C SER A 261 -15.27 -22.27 -4.95
N GLY A 262 -15.06 -23.46 -4.37
CA GLY A 262 -14.40 -24.57 -5.04
C GLY A 262 -12.87 -24.37 -5.14
N VAL A 263 -12.18 -25.41 -5.65
CA VAL A 263 -10.72 -25.46 -5.75
C VAL A 263 -10.29 -25.24 -7.19
N THR A 264 -9.53 -24.18 -7.45
CA THR A 264 -8.93 -23.89 -8.78
C THR A 264 -7.48 -24.34 -8.90
N SER A 265 -6.81 -24.63 -7.78
CA SER A 265 -5.44 -25.16 -7.80
C SER A 265 -5.14 -25.94 -6.53
N VAL A 266 -4.28 -26.94 -6.67
CA VAL A 266 -3.71 -27.67 -5.54
C VAL A 266 -2.19 -27.67 -5.64
N THR A 267 -1.50 -27.77 -4.50
CA THR A 267 -0.03 -27.75 -4.46
C THR A 267 0.50 -28.99 -3.75
N PHE A 268 1.61 -29.51 -4.24
CA PHE A 268 2.40 -30.54 -3.56
C PHE A 268 3.56 -29.84 -2.86
N GLY A 269 3.54 -29.88 -1.53
CA GLY A 269 4.50 -29.13 -0.71
C GLY A 269 5.89 -29.74 -0.69
N PRO A 270 6.92 -28.89 -0.66
CA PRO A 270 8.31 -29.33 -0.46
C PRO A 270 8.57 -29.75 1.01
N PRO A 271 9.72 -30.43 1.29
CA PRO A 271 10.69 -30.92 0.32
C PRO A 271 10.27 -32.25 -0.33
N LEU A 272 10.45 -32.33 -1.65
CA LEU A 272 10.25 -33.55 -2.38
C LEU A 272 11.61 -34.23 -2.62
N PRO A 273 11.68 -35.60 -2.78
CA PRO A 273 12.92 -36.27 -3.09
C PRO A 273 13.57 -35.77 -4.39
N GLU A 274 14.91 -35.69 -4.39
CA GLU A 274 15.72 -35.34 -5.56
C GLU A 274 15.77 -36.45 -6.61
N LYS A 275 15.89 -36.08 -7.90
CA LYS A 275 16.07 -37.01 -9.04
C LYS A 275 15.02 -38.11 -9.10
N GLN A 276 13.83 -37.83 -8.58
CA GLN A 276 12.76 -38.81 -8.47
C GLN A 276 11.71 -38.60 -9.58
N ARG A 277 11.14 -39.72 -10.06
CA ARG A 277 9.99 -39.73 -10.96
C ARG A 277 8.71 -39.84 -10.14
N PHE A 278 7.73 -39.05 -10.48
CA PHE A 278 6.41 -39.06 -9.88
C PHE A 278 5.31 -39.17 -10.93
N ARG A 279 4.14 -39.65 -10.51
CA ARG A 279 2.91 -39.63 -11.26
C ARG A 279 1.89 -38.76 -10.51
N ILE A 280 1.25 -37.89 -11.22
CA ILE A 280 0.10 -37.12 -10.69
C ILE A 280 -1.16 -37.91 -11.04
N GLU A 281 -1.87 -38.36 -10.02
CA GLU A 281 -3.07 -39.17 -10.13
C GLU A 281 -4.28 -38.32 -9.76
N LEU A 282 -5.30 -38.28 -10.65
CA LEU A 282 -6.56 -37.61 -10.47
C LEU A 282 -7.67 -38.59 -10.11
N PRO A 283 -8.73 -38.14 -9.38
CA PRO A 283 -9.93 -38.94 -9.20
C PRO A 283 -10.58 -39.30 -10.53
N GLU A 284 -11.09 -40.53 -10.64
CA GLU A 284 -11.83 -40.97 -11.81
C GLU A 284 -13.11 -40.10 -11.96
N GLY A 285 -13.41 -39.69 -13.19
CA GLY A 285 -14.62 -38.94 -13.51
C GLY A 285 -14.61 -37.50 -12.99
N LEU A 286 -13.44 -36.89 -12.74
CA LEU A 286 -13.32 -35.52 -12.24
C LEU A 286 -14.14 -34.53 -13.06
N LYS A 287 -14.98 -33.75 -12.37
CA LYS A 287 -15.85 -32.71 -12.94
C LYS A 287 -15.59 -31.37 -12.29
N ASP A 288 -15.87 -30.32 -13.05
CA ASP A 288 -15.88 -28.97 -12.52
C ASP A 288 -17.23 -28.57 -11.90
N ASP A 289 -17.36 -27.33 -11.47
CA ASP A 289 -18.54 -26.71 -10.87
C ASP A 289 -19.80 -26.73 -11.75
N ALA A 290 -19.65 -26.83 -13.09
CA ALA A 290 -20.72 -26.97 -14.06
C ALA A 290 -20.98 -28.43 -14.50
N GLY A 291 -20.31 -29.40 -13.89
CA GLY A 291 -20.43 -30.80 -14.21
C GLY A 291 -19.72 -31.24 -15.51
N ARG A 292 -18.85 -30.37 -16.10
CA ARG A 292 -18.08 -30.70 -17.30
C ARG A 292 -16.93 -31.66 -16.94
N THR A 293 -16.68 -32.61 -17.81
CA THR A 293 -15.59 -33.58 -17.67
C THR A 293 -14.27 -32.96 -18.12
N LEU A 294 -13.17 -33.42 -17.54
CA LEU A 294 -11.82 -32.93 -17.83
C LEU A 294 -11.42 -33.23 -19.28
N ALA A 295 -11.24 -32.21 -20.11
CA ALA A 295 -10.94 -32.35 -21.56
C ALA A 295 -9.58 -33.04 -21.82
N ASN A 296 -8.62 -32.91 -20.92
CA ASN A 296 -7.32 -33.57 -21.03
C ASN A 296 -7.12 -34.70 -20.02
N ALA A 297 -8.17 -35.40 -19.61
CA ALA A 297 -8.10 -36.55 -18.70
C ALA A 297 -7.12 -37.65 -19.17
N ARG A 298 -7.00 -37.84 -20.49
CA ARG A 298 -6.07 -38.83 -21.09
C ARG A 298 -4.59 -38.54 -20.84
N SER A 299 -4.24 -37.30 -20.44
CA SER A 299 -2.87 -36.91 -20.08
C SER A 299 -2.50 -37.32 -18.66
N PHE A 300 -3.41 -37.89 -17.90
CA PHE A 300 -3.19 -38.41 -16.55
C PHE A 300 -3.34 -39.91 -16.49
N PRO A 301 -2.50 -40.59 -15.68
CA PRO A 301 -1.50 -40.04 -14.74
C PRO A 301 -0.35 -39.31 -15.43
N LEU A 302 -0.12 -38.05 -15.06
CA LEU A 302 0.96 -37.22 -15.63
C LEU A 302 2.27 -37.54 -14.94
N THR A 303 3.27 -37.91 -15.74
CA THR A 303 4.64 -38.16 -15.23
C THR A 303 5.43 -36.86 -15.13
N VAL A 304 5.95 -36.57 -13.95
CA VAL A 304 6.82 -35.42 -13.66
C VAL A 304 8.10 -35.89 -12.97
N ARG A 305 9.15 -35.11 -13.00
CA ARG A 305 10.43 -35.44 -12.38
C ARG A 305 10.95 -34.26 -11.57
N THR A 306 11.61 -34.55 -10.46
CA THR A 306 12.45 -33.62 -9.73
C THR A 306 13.87 -33.64 -10.22
N ASP A 307 14.54 -32.51 -10.13
CA ASP A 307 15.97 -32.36 -10.37
C ASP A 307 16.77 -32.55 -9.08
N GLU A 308 18.06 -32.28 -9.12
CA GLU A 308 18.85 -32.06 -7.90
C GLU A 308 18.41 -30.78 -7.22
N ASN A 309 18.69 -30.65 -5.92
CA ASN A 309 18.56 -29.38 -5.26
C ASN A 309 19.47 -28.35 -5.94
N PRO A 310 18.95 -27.15 -6.26
CA PRO A 310 19.79 -26.10 -6.87
C PRO A 310 20.96 -25.75 -5.95
N PRO A 311 22.13 -25.43 -6.50
CA PRO A 311 23.30 -25.06 -5.71
C PRO A 311 22.97 -23.78 -4.91
N LEU A 312 23.52 -23.71 -3.69
CA LEU A 312 23.39 -22.57 -2.80
C LEU A 312 24.69 -22.31 -2.05
N ALA A 313 25.17 -21.09 -2.09
CA ALA A 313 26.07 -20.54 -1.10
C ALA A 313 25.60 -19.14 -0.76
N LYS A 314 25.37 -18.85 0.52
CA LYS A 314 24.85 -17.55 0.96
C LYS A 314 25.37 -17.23 2.35
N PHE A 315 25.92 -16.05 2.53
CA PHE A 315 26.15 -15.46 3.86
C PHE A 315 24.83 -14.95 4.44
N ALA A 316 24.77 -14.87 5.77
CA ALA A 316 23.58 -14.36 6.48
C ALA A 316 23.28 -12.90 6.16
N ALA A 317 24.33 -12.10 5.93
CA ALA A 317 24.25 -10.67 5.56
C ALA A 317 25.47 -10.27 4.73
N ASP A 318 25.38 -9.14 4.05
CA ASP A 318 26.52 -8.55 3.31
C ASP A 318 27.61 -8.02 4.25
N PHE A 319 27.24 -7.67 5.47
CA PHE A 319 28.12 -7.27 6.56
C PHE A 319 27.58 -7.76 7.91
N GLY A 320 28.47 -8.17 8.82
CA GLY A 320 28.13 -8.59 10.18
C GLY A 320 29.20 -8.22 11.20
N ILE A 321 28.78 -8.01 12.44
CA ILE A 321 29.69 -7.81 13.59
C ILE A 321 29.75 -9.12 14.35
N LEU A 322 30.96 -9.63 14.57
CA LEU A 322 31.23 -10.86 15.30
C LEU A 322 31.96 -10.51 16.61
N GLU A 323 31.43 -11.01 17.71
CA GLU A 323 32.04 -10.78 19.00
C GLU A 323 33.39 -11.49 19.09
N ARG A 324 34.42 -10.74 19.52
CA ARG A 324 35.77 -11.25 19.67
C ARG A 324 35.95 -12.12 20.91
N VAL A 325 35.26 -11.77 22.00
CA VAL A 325 35.34 -12.44 23.30
C VAL A 325 34.23 -13.46 23.42
N LEU A 326 34.54 -14.71 23.20
CA LEU A 326 33.57 -15.81 23.26
C LEU A 326 33.83 -16.70 24.48
N PRO A 327 32.80 -17.38 25.01
CA PRO A 327 32.99 -18.40 26.06
C PRO A 327 33.98 -19.49 25.61
N ARG A 328 34.76 -20.03 26.54
CA ARG A 328 35.73 -21.13 26.30
C ARG A 328 36.80 -20.83 25.25
N ASN A 329 37.14 -19.56 25.00
CA ASN A 329 38.10 -19.12 24.00
C ASN A 329 37.81 -19.66 22.58
N GLU A 330 36.55 -19.80 22.24
CA GLU A 330 36.14 -20.15 20.89
C GLU A 330 36.53 -19.04 19.90
N LYS A 331 36.75 -19.38 18.64
CA LYS A 331 37.03 -18.40 17.58
C LYS A 331 35.74 -17.88 16.97
N PRO A 332 35.67 -16.56 16.69
CA PRO A 332 34.52 -16.01 15.94
C PRO A 332 34.38 -16.71 14.60
N MET A 333 33.17 -17.11 14.28
CA MET A 333 32.83 -17.84 13.05
C MET A 333 31.87 -17.01 12.19
N LEU A 334 32.25 -16.77 10.93
CA LEU A 334 31.33 -16.19 9.96
C LEU A 334 30.48 -17.31 9.33
N PRO A 335 29.16 -17.35 9.56
CA PRO A 335 28.32 -18.42 9.05
C PRO A 335 28.07 -18.26 7.55
N VAL A 336 28.19 -19.36 6.82
CA VAL A 336 27.76 -19.48 5.41
C VAL A 336 26.86 -20.68 5.25
N THR A 337 25.71 -20.50 4.60
CA THR A 337 24.79 -21.57 4.23
C THR A 337 25.18 -22.12 2.87
N VAL A 338 25.39 -23.44 2.79
CA VAL A 338 25.79 -24.11 1.55
C VAL A 338 24.90 -25.29 1.24
N ARG A 339 24.74 -25.61 -0.04
CA ARG A 339 24.02 -26.75 -0.56
C ARG A 339 24.49 -27.04 -1.99
N ASN A 340 24.72 -28.30 -2.32
CA ASN A 340 25.03 -28.80 -3.66
C ASN A 340 26.05 -27.94 -4.45
N VAL A 341 27.08 -27.47 -3.76
CA VAL A 341 28.23 -26.76 -4.38
C VAL A 341 29.39 -27.73 -4.60
N GLU A 342 30.45 -27.28 -5.26
CA GLU A 342 31.55 -28.14 -5.69
C GLU A 342 32.14 -29.03 -4.57
N PRO A 343 32.46 -30.30 -4.86
CA PRO A 343 33.13 -31.18 -3.89
C PRO A 343 34.62 -30.93 -3.78
N VAL A 344 35.27 -30.27 -4.76
CA VAL A 344 36.76 -30.14 -4.80
C VAL A 344 37.18 -28.86 -5.47
N LEU A 345 38.13 -28.10 -4.89
CA LEU A 345 39.14 -27.33 -5.63
C LEU A 345 40.49 -27.40 -4.92
N ALA A 346 41.50 -27.80 -5.67
CA ALA A 346 42.85 -28.06 -5.18
C ALA A 346 43.56 -26.78 -4.70
N GLY A 347 44.26 -26.86 -3.58
CA GLY A 347 45.35 -25.96 -3.21
C GLY A 347 45.09 -24.93 -2.14
N ALA A 348 44.54 -25.26 -0.99
CA ALA A 348 44.50 -24.38 0.17
C ALA A 348 44.92 -25.08 1.47
N SER A 349 45.75 -24.42 2.26
CA SER A 349 46.36 -24.97 3.45
C SER A 349 45.88 -24.37 4.75
N THR A 350 44.57 -24.32 4.98
CA THR A 350 44.04 -24.08 6.35
C THR A 350 42.78 -24.87 6.50
N VAL A 351 42.84 -26.00 7.16
CA VAL A 351 41.68 -26.90 7.38
C VAL A 351 40.88 -26.37 8.55
N VAL A 352 39.64 -25.93 8.28
CA VAL A 352 38.64 -25.67 9.32
C VAL A 352 38.06 -27.03 9.75
N ARG A 353 38.17 -27.34 11.05
CA ARG A 353 37.62 -28.57 11.61
C ARG A 353 36.10 -28.48 11.64
N ALA A 354 35.42 -29.29 10.85
CA ALA A 354 33.97 -29.44 10.91
C ALA A 354 33.54 -30.17 12.20
N PRO A 355 32.30 -29.91 12.71
CA PRO A 355 31.74 -30.73 13.78
C PRO A 355 31.76 -32.21 13.38
N SER A 356 31.94 -33.08 14.38
CA SER A 356 32.05 -34.53 14.20
C SER A 356 30.93 -35.09 13.33
N GLY A 357 31.30 -35.64 12.14
CA GLY A 357 30.37 -36.28 11.18
C GLY A 357 30.53 -35.83 9.71
N ALA A 358 31.43 -34.90 9.41
CA ALA A 358 31.68 -34.48 8.03
C ALA A 358 32.62 -35.48 7.32
N THR A 359 32.23 -35.91 6.13
CA THR A 359 33.07 -36.74 5.24
C THR A 359 34.26 -35.91 4.73
N LYS A 360 35.36 -36.62 4.45
CA LYS A 360 36.65 -36.09 3.95
C LYS A 360 36.61 -35.44 2.55
N ASP A 361 35.45 -35.00 2.07
CA ASP A 361 35.29 -34.46 0.73
C ASP A 361 35.71 -33.00 0.67
N ALA A 362 36.29 -32.67 -0.42
CA ALA A 362 37.06 -31.48 -0.67
C ALA A 362 36.30 -30.17 -0.59
N PRO A 363 36.98 -29.06 -0.28
CA PRO A 363 36.42 -27.79 0.18
C PRO A 363 36.07 -26.82 -0.95
N ILE A 364 35.09 -25.93 -0.69
CA ILE A 364 34.81 -24.77 -1.55
C ILE A 364 35.97 -23.77 -1.40
N PRO A 365 36.57 -23.30 -2.51
CA PRO A 365 37.62 -22.29 -2.42
C PRO A 365 37.09 -20.95 -2.00
N GLY A 366 37.80 -20.35 -1.08
CA GLY A 366 37.53 -18.99 -0.66
C GLY A 366 38.81 -18.19 -0.47
N LYS A 367 38.63 -16.87 -0.43
CA LYS A 367 39.68 -15.90 -0.16
C LYS A 367 39.22 -14.98 0.95
N VAL A 368 40.15 -14.56 1.80
CA VAL A 368 39.92 -13.65 2.91
C VAL A 368 40.99 -12.55 2.89
N VAL A 369 40.56 -11.30 3.01
CA VAL A 369 41.41 -10.17 3.34
C VAL A 369 41.08 -9.75 4.76
N ARG A 370 42.10 -9.43 5.55
CA ARG A 370 41.98 -8.78 6.84
C ARG A 370 42.57 -7.37 6.79
N VAL A 371 41.78 -6.39 7.15
CA VAL A 371 42.24 -5.03 7.41
C VAL A 371 42.46 -4.91 8.91
N PRO A 372 43.70 -4.70 9.36
CA PRO A 372 44.00 -4.60 10.78
C PRO A 372 43.41 -3.35 11.41
N PRO A 373 43.25 -3.29 12.76
CA PRO A 373 42.80 -2.10 13.42
C PRO A 373 43.73 -0.91 13.10
N GLY A 374 43.15 0.23 12.68
CA GLY A 374 43.86 1.46 12.40
C GLY A 374 43.70 2.06 11.02
N ASP A 375 43.25 1.29 10.03
CA ASP A 375 43.09 1.76 8.66
C ASP A 375 41.62 1.99 8.29
N ASP A 376 41.06 3.14 8.72
CA ASP A 376 39.66 3.54 8.43
C ASP A 376 39.43 3.70 6.94
N LEU A 377 40.41 4.23 6.20
CA LEU A 377 40.28 4.51 4.78
C LEU A 377 40.19 3.21 3.99
N ALA A 378 41.00 2.21 4.35
CA ALA A 378 40.91 0.90 3.73
C ALA A 378 39.51 0.25 3.95
N ILE A 379 38.93 0.40 5.17
CA ILE A 379 37.61 -0.14 5.47
C ILE A 379 36.56 0.53 4.60
N VAL A 380 36.55 1.86 4.52
CA VAL A 380 35.61 2.61 3.67
C VAL A 380 35.78 2.23 2.17
N ALA A 381 37.05 2.09 1.73
CA ALA A 381 37.33 1.65 0.36
C ALA A 381 36.79 0.24 0.08
N TRP A 382 36.85 -0.68 1.04
CA TRP A 382 36.28 -2.02 0.91
C TRP A 382 34.75 -2.00 0.81
N PHE A 383 34.07 -1.20 1.62
CA PHE A 383 32.60 -1.06 1.49
C PHE A 383 32.21 -0.58 0.07
N ARG A 384 32.94 0.39 -0.48
CA ARG A 384 32.73 0.86 -1.86
C ARG A 384 32.99 -0.24 -2.90
N ARG A 385 34.10 -0.99 -2.75
CA ARG A 385 34.40 -2.14 -3.65
C ARG A 385 33.34 -3.19 -3.59
N LEU A 386 32.87 -3.56 -2.40
CA LEU A 386 31.79 -4.53 -2.21
C LEU A 386 30.48 -4.06 -2.82
N ALA A 387 30.09 -2.82 -2.58
CA ALA A 387 28.89 -2.23 -3.15
C ALA A 387 28.93 -2.24 -4.69
N TYR A 388 30.07 -1.91 -5.28
CA TYR A 388 30.25 -1.99 -6.74
C TYR A 388 30.24 -3.43 -7.25
N ALA A 389 30.90 -4.35 -6.56
CA ALA A 389 31.01 -5.75 -6.97
C ALA A 389 29.67 -6.49 -6.85
N ASN A 390 28.78 -6.09 -5.95
CA ASN A 390 27.44 -6.70 -5.79
C ASN A 390 26.39 -6.14 -6.75
N ARG A 391 26.77 -5.33 -7.73
CA ARG A 391 25.82 -4.75 -8.71
C ARG A 391 25.66 -5.59 -9.95
N ILE A 392 24.44 -5.62 -10.43
CA ILE A 392 24.08 -6.03 -11.80
C ILE A 392 23.69 -4.76 -12.55
N GLU A 393 24.49 -4.39 -13.53
CA GLU A 393 24.20 -3.27 -14.42
C GLU A 393 23.38 -3.78 -15.60
N ARG A 394 22.24 -3.13 -15.83
CA ARG A 394 21.36 -3.46 -16.94
C ARG A 394 21.32 -2.29 -17.91
N GLU A 395 21.18 -2.58 -19.18
CA GLU A 395 21.01 -1.64 -20.26
C GLU A 395 19.73 -2.02 -21.02
N TYR A 396 18.92 -1.03 -21.33
CA TYR A 396 17.72 -1.25 -22.13
C TYR A 396 18.07 -1.29 -23.59
N ASP A 397 17.68 -2.33 -24.28
CA ASP A 397 17.86 -2.48 -25.72
C ASP A 397 16.58 -2.03 -26.42
N ASP A 398 16.62 -0.82 -26.98
CA ASP A 398 15.49 -0.20 -27.69
C ASP A 398 15.07 -0.98 -28.96
N LYS A 399 15.95 -1.84 -29.52
CA LYS A 399 15.64 -2.63 -30.72
C LYS A 399 14.79 -3.85 -30.40
N ASP A 400 15.11 -4.50 -29.31
CA ASP A 400 14.47 -5.75 -28.88
C ASP A 400 13.44 -5.52 -27.77
N ASP A 401 13.20 -4.26 -27.35
CA ASP A 401 12.27 -3.84 -26.27
C ASP A 401 12.48 -4.66 -24.98
N ARG A 402 13.75 -4.81 -24.56
CA ARG A 402 14.10 -5.64 -23.41
C ARG A 402 15.32 -5.13 -22.65
N TRP A 403 15.36 -5.44 -21.36
CA TRP A 403 16.52 -5.22 -20.53
C TRP A 403 17.57 -6.31 -20.75
N THR A 404 18.79 -5.93 -21.05
CA THR A 404 19.96 -6.81 -21.13
C THR A 404 20.92 -6.57 -19.97
N VAL A 405 21.65 -7.58 -19.55
CA VAL A 405 22.67 -7.45 -18.50
C VAL A 405 23.95 -6.96 -19.14
N LYS A 406 24.35 -5.70 -18.88
CA LYS A 406 25.59 -5.11 -19.32
C LYS A 406 26.80 -5.62 -18.50
N ARG A 407 26.64 -5.71 -17.21
CA ARG A 407 27.65 -6.21 -16.27
C ARG A 407 27.00 -6.96 -15.12
N ASN A 408 27.53 -8.12 -14.80
CA ASN A 408 27.17 -8.85 -13.60
C ASN A 408 28.38 -8.92 -12.68
N GLY A 409 28.39 -8.07 -11.64
CA GLY A 409 29.52 -8.00 -10.72
C GLY A 409 29.77 -9.30 -9.95
N TYR A 410 28.77 -10.17 -9.84
CA TYR A 410 28.97 -11.50 -9.23
C TYR A 410 29.78 -12.47 -10.10
N ALA A 411 29.97 -12.20 -11.39
CA ALA A 411 30.84 -12.96 -12.27
C ALA A 411 32.33 -12.60 -12.14
N GLU A 412 32.65 -11.57 -11.34
CA GLU A 412 34.00 -11.06 -11.17
C GLU A 412 34.41 -11.15 -9.69
N SER A 413 35.67 -11.47 -9.40
CA SER A 413 36.21 -11.44 -8.05
C SER A 413 36.32 -9.97 -7.55
N VAL A 414 35.94 -9.76 -6.27
CA VAL A 414 36.17 -8.45 -5.62
C VAL A 414 37.66 -8.21 -5.32
N PHE A 415 38.48 -9.25 -5.31
CA PHE A 415 39.90 -9.18 -5.03
C PHE A 415 40.72 -8.95 -6.29
N ASN A 416 41.77 -8.12 -6.15
CA ASN A 416 42.76 -7.87 -7.20
C ASN A 416 44.16 -8.40 -6.80
N SER A 417 45.12 -8.25 -7.67
CA SER A 417 46.49 -8.74 -7.47
C SER A 417 47.26 -8.02 -6.36
N ALA A 418 46.84 -6.82 -5.93
CA ALA A 418 47.48 -6.03 -4.87
C ALA A 418 46.99 -6.45 -3.45
N ASP A 419 45.90 -7.23 -3.37
CA ASP A 419 45.32 -7.61 -2.08
C ASP A 419 46.14 -8.74 -1.43
N THR A 420 46.46 -8.61 -0.15
CA THR A 420 47.07 -9.69 0.64
C THR A 420 46.02 -10.74 1.03
N LEU A 421 46.00 -11.86 0.33
CA LEU A 421 44.96 -12.86 0.41
C LEU A 421 45.35 -14.05 1.26
N THR A 422 44.50 -14.42 2.21
CA THR A 422 44.53 -15.75 2.84
C THR A 422 43.54 -16.68 2.11
N LYS A 423 44.02 -17.78 1.59
CA LYS A 423 43.18 -18.83 1.01
C LYS A 423 42.50 -19.61 2.11
N ILE A 424 41.20 -19.77 2.00
CA ILE A 424 40.39 -20.61 2.91
C ILE A 424 39.71 -21.72 2.12
N SER A 425 39.28 -22.74 2.83
CA SER A 425 38.49 -23.80 2.28
C SER A 425 37.34 -24.10 3.21
N VAL A 426 36.13 -24.13 2.66
CA VAL A 426 34.90 -24.42 3.41
C VAL A 426 34.57 -25.90 3.18
N PRO A 427 34.49 -26.74 4.23
CA PRO A 427 34.19 -28.15 4.07
C PRO A 427 32.79 -28.34 3.48
N LYS A 428 32.68 -29.32 2.55
CA LYS A 428 31.35 -29.73 2.04
C LYS A 428 30.65 -30.50 3.14
N PRO A 429 29.46 -30.09 3.54
CA PRO A 429 28.66 -30.86 4.46
C PRO A 429 28.23 -32.18 3.81
N GLY A 430 28.35 -33.29 4.54
CA GLY A 430 27.89 -34.62 4.11
C GLY A 430 26.57 -34.93 4.79
N GLY A 431 25.50 -35.12 4.03
CA GLY A 431 24.25 -35.57 4.63
C GLY A 431 23.00 -35.35 3.77
N THR A 432 21.86 -35.85 4.24
CA THR A 432 20.55 -35.77 3.57
C THR A 432 19.79 -34.47 3.82
N LYS A 433 20.41 -33.51 4.53
CA LYS A 433 19.77 -32.20 4.83
C LYS A 433 19.71 -31.33 3.58
N ALA A 434 18.62 -30.57 3.47
CA ALA A 434 18.37 -29.65 2.36
C ALA A 434 19.44 -28.52 2.24
N PHE A 435 20.11 -28.18 3.33
CA PHE A 435 21.24 -27.25 3.41
C PHE A 435 22.00 -27.45 4.74
N GLU A 436 23.21 -26.93 4.80
CA GLU A 436 24.00 -26.88 6.02
C GLU A 436 24.64 -25.50 6.22
N VAL A 437 24.88 -25.16 7.48
CA VAL A 437 25.58 -23.93 7.85
C VAL A 437 26.98 -24.24 8.32
N VAL A 438 27.94 -23.65 7.68
CA VAL A 438 29.38 -23.86 7.98
C VAL A 438 29.96 -22.53 8.51
N GLY A 439 30.77 -22.60 9.58
CA GLY A 439 31.45 -21.44 10.12
C GLY A 439 32.86 -21.26 9.49
N ILE A 440 33.15 -20.05 9.05
CA ILE A 440 34.48 -19.62 8.61
C ILE A 440 35.18 -18.94 9.79
N PRO A 441 36.28 -19.49 10.37
CA PRO A 441 36.91 -18.88 11.50
C PRO A 441 37.67 -17.62 11.10
N LEU A 442 37.44 -16.53 11.85
CA LEU A 442 38.14 -15.27 11.70
C LEU A 442 38.98 -15.00 12.96
N ALA A 443 40.28 -14.98 12.82
CA ALA A 443 41.19 -14.88 13.96
C ALA A 443 41.66 -13.41 14.21
N GLY A 444 41.34 -12.90 15.42
CA GLY A 444 41.79 -11.58 15.88
C GLY A 444 40.89 -10.45 15.47
N ALA A 445 41.01 -9.33 16.15
CA ALA A 445 40.27 -8.11 15.87
C ALA A 445 40.59 -7.58 14.48
N GLY A 446 39.61 -6.98 13.79
CA GLY A 446 39.80 -6.33 12.51
C GLY A 446 38.59 -6.51 11.56
N PHE A 447 38.67 -5.83 10.45
CA PHE A 447 37.67 -5.93 9.38
C PHE A 447 38.10 -7.00 8.38
N TYR A 448 37.18 -7.86 8.00
CA TYR A 448 37.40 -8.97 7.10
C TYR A 448 36.51 -8.87 5.88
N VAL A 449 37.04 -9.21 4.72
CA VAL A 449 36.27 -9.45 3.50
C VAL A 449 36.46 -10.89 3.07
N VAL A 450 35.39 -11.62 2.91
CA VAL A 450 35.36 -13.03 2.55
C VAL A 450 34.65 -13.21 1.21
N GLU A 451 35.26 -13.97 0.30
CA GLU A 451 34.66 -14.32 -0.99
C GLU A 451 34.79 -15.82 -1.24
N LEU A 452 33.70 -16.44 -1.66
CA LEU A 452 33.64 -17.82 -2.13
C LEU A 452 33.33 -17.82 -3.62
N ALA A 453 33.99 -18.67 -4.39
CA ALA A 453 33.79 -18.77 -5.83
C ALA A 453 33.26 -20.15 -6.20
N SER A 454 32.12 -20.21 -6.90
CA SER A 454 31.47 -21.47 -7.29
C SER A 454 31.08 -21.49 -8.77
N PRO A 455 31.77 -22.29 -9.62
CA PRO A 455 31.34 -22.56 -11.00
C PRO A 455 29.93 -23.16 -11.10
N LYS A 456 29.52 -24.02 -10.16
CA LYS A 456 28.16 -24.60 -10.15
C LYS A 456 27.09 -23.52 -9.95
N LEU A 457 27.36 -22.56 -9.04
CA LEU A 457 26.48 -21.39 -8.89
C LEU A 457 26.47 -20.53 -10.16
N GLY A 458 27.64 -20.37 -10.80
CA GLY A 458 27.73 -19.64 -12.05
C GLY A 458 26.89 -20.28 -13.15
N ALA A 459 27.02 -21.56 -13.36
CA ALA A 459 26.21 -22.31 -14.33
C ALA A 459 24.70 -22.21 -14.04
N ALA A 460 24.30 -22.22 -12.77
CA ALA A 460 22.90 -22.16 -12.37
C ALA A 460 22.30 -20.75 -12.41
N LEU A 461 23.08 -19.70 -12.06
CA LEU A 461 22.57 -18.35 -11.86
C LEU A 461 22.85 -17.38 -13.02
N ILE A 462 23.94 -17.60 -13.76
CA ILE A 462 24.34 -16.75 -14.88
C ILE A 462 24.42 -17.49 -16.21
N GLY A 463 24.13 -18.80 -16.21
CA GLY A 463 24.13 -19.60 -17.44
C GLY A 463 25.52 -19.80 -18.07
N ASP A 464 26.59 -19.49 -17.32
CA ASP A 464 27.99 -19.63 -17.78
C ASP A 464 28.79 -20.49 -16.77
N ALA A 465 29.77 -21.21 -17.27
CA ALA A 465 30.70 -21.99 -16.44
C ALA A 465 31.68 -21.12 -15.60
N LYS A 466 31.59 -19.79 -15.73
CA LYS A 466 32.36 -18.87 -14.89
C LYS A 466 31.91 -18.94 -13.44
N PRO A 467 32.85 -18.80 -12.47
CA PRO A 467 32.48 -18.80 -11.07
C PRO A 467 31.50 -17.65 -10.71
N PHE A 468 30.49 -17.97 -9.94
CA PHE A 468 29.70 -16.97 -9.22
C PHE A 468 30.35 -16.67 -7.88
N HIS A 469 30.59 -15.42 -7.59
CA HIS A 469 31.29 -14.96 -6.39
C HIS A 469 30.29 -14.54 -5.32
N VAL A 470 30.30 -15.25 -4.18
CA VAL A 470 29.48 -14.94 -3.00
C VAL A 470 30.36 -14.28 -1.96
N ARG A 471 29.96 -13.12 -1.45
CA ARG A 471 30.80 -12.26 -0.61
C ARG A 471 30.08 -11.83 0.65
N SER A 472 30.87 -11.54 1.68
CA SER A 472 30.44 -10.86 2.88
C SER A 472 31.61 -10.13 3.51
N ALA A 473 31.32 -9.10 4.28
CA ALA A 473 32.29 -8.49 5.18
C ALA A 473 31.92 -8.80 6.64
N ALA A 474 32.94 -8.80 7.50
CA ALA A 474 32.75 -8.99 8.92
C ALA A 474 33.72 -8.12 9.73
N LEU A 475 33.21 -7.56 10.82
CA LEU A 475 34.04 -6.91 11.82
C LEU A 475 34.15 -7.80 13.05
N VAL A 476 35.35 -8.25 13.40
CA VAL A 476 35.62 -8.98 14.63
C VAL A 476 36.08 -7.99 15.68
N THR A 477 35.29 -7.79 16.72
CA THR A 477 35.55 -6.79 17.77
C THR A 477 34.85 -7.15 19.08
N ASN A 478 35.29 -6.54 20.18
CA ASN A 478 34.55 -6.49 21.44
C ASN A 478 34.03 -5.08 21.76
N LEU A 479 34.16 -4.13 20.80
CA LEU A 479 33.65 -2.78 20.94
C LEU A 479 32.33 -2.57 20.24
N SER A 480 31.48 -1.76 20.81
CA SER A 480 30.25 -1.24 20.20
C SER A 480 30.32 0.28 20.15
N VAL A 481 30.02 0.85 18.99
CA VAL A 481 30.03 2.31 18.76
C VAL A 481 28.61 2.77 18.53
N HIS A 482 28.12 3.63 19.42
CA HIS A 482 26.80 4.26 19.32
C HIS A 482 26.99 5.74 19.00
N VAL A 483 26.30 6.22 17.99
CA VAL A 483 26.43 7.60 17.53
C VAL A 483 25.08 8.29 17.64
N LYS A 484 25.06 9.44 18.32
CA LYS A 484 23.92 10.35 18.29
C LYS A 484 24.35 11.61 17.56
N LEU A 485 23.89 11.75 16.33
CA LEU A 485 24.13 12.92 15.51
C LEU A 485 23.08 13.98 15.84
N GLY A 486 23.55 15.14 16.28
CA GLY A 486 22.69 16.28 16.57
C GLY A 486 23.07 17.48 15.69
N ARG A 487 22.18 18.47 15.66
CA ARG A 487 22.35 19.65 14.82
C ARG A 487 23.50 20.54 15.25
N GLU A 488 23.63 20.79 16.56
CA GLU A 488 24.60 21.70 17.13
C GLU A 488 25.77 20.97 17.76
N SER A 489 25.51 19.80 18.28
CA SER A 489 26.45 18.93 18.93
C SER A 489 26.10 17.47 18.72
N SER A 490 27.07 16.59 18.78
CA SER A 490 26.93 15.16 18.65
C SER A 490 27.66 14.43 19.75
N LEU A 491 27.39 13.15 19.90
CA LEU A 491 28.13 12.30 20.83
C LEU A 491 28.37 10.91 20.24
N VAL A 492 29.49 10.33 20.68
CA VAL A 492 29.81 8.94 20.41
C VAL A 492 29.98 8.25 21.76
N TRP A 493 29.24 7.15 21.95
CA TRP A 493 29.35 6.32 23.14
C TRP A 493 29.94 4.96 22.78
N VAL A 494 30.97 4.56 23.52
CA VAL A 494 31.70 3.32 23.26
C VAL A 494 31.55 2.37 24.45
N THR A 495 31.04 1.16 24.16
CA THR A 495 30.87 0.08 25.15
C THR A 495 31.53 -1.19 24.67
N ARG A 496 31.63 -2.20 25.54
CA ARG A 496 32.01 -3.56 25.16
C ARG A 496 30.75 -4.38 24.77
N LEU A 497 30.92 -5.25 23.79
CA LEU A 497 29.83 -6.19 23.38
C LEU A 497 29.60 -7.26 24.45
N SER A 498 30.67 -7.78 25.07
CA SER A 498 30.61 -8.91 26.00
C SER A 498 29.84 -8.64 27.30
N ASP A 499 29.87 -7.40 27.83
CA ASP A 499 29.36 -7.07 29.16
C ASP A 499 28.72 -5.68 29.25
N ALA A 500 28.59 -4.99 28.11
CA ALA A 500 28.07 -3.63 28.01
C ALA A 500 28.81 -2.58 28.84
N THR A 501 29.99 -2.88 29.39
CA THR A 501 30.77 -1.91 30.15
C THR A 501 31.29 -0.80 29.26
N VAL A 502 31.39 0.41 29.81
CA VAL A 502 31.90 1.57 29.09
C VAL A 502 33.41 1.46 28.82
N VAL A 503 33.85 2.05 27.71
CA VAL A 503 35.27 2.04 27.31
C VAL A 503 35.84 3.46 27.41
N PRO A 504 36.50 3.81 28.50
CA PRO A 504 37.16 5.11 28.65
C PRO A 504 38.43 5.18 27.79
N ASN A 505 38.84 6.41 27.44
CA ASN A 505 40.04 6.69 26.70
C ASN A 505 40.17 6.04 25.32
N ALA A 506 39.07 5.57 24.72
CA ALA A 506 39.06 5.10 23.34
C ALA A 506 39.26 6.28 22.38
N ALA A 507 40.14 6.13 21.40
CA ALA A 507 40.32 7.12 20.34
C ALA A 507 39.13 7.05 19.37
N VAL A 508 38.46 8.18 19.15
CA VAL A 508 37.28 8.31 18.28
C VAL A 508 37.58 9.26 17.15
N ALA A 509 37.16 8.88 15.93
CA ALA A 509 37.25 9.74 14.75
C ALA A 509 35.95 9.72 13.94
N VAL A 510 35.61 10.91 13.42
CA VAL A 510 34.46 11.12 12.53
C VAL A 510 34.97 11.53 11.15
N ARG A 511 34.70 10.71 10.13
CA ARG A 511 35.20 10.91 8.77
C ARG A 511 34.09 10.79 7.76
N ASP A 512 34.28 11.43 6.59
CA ASP A 512 33.45 11.16 5.44
C ASP A 512 33.98 9.97 4.61
N CYS A 513 33.25 9.62 3.58
CA CYS A 513 33.61 8.54 2.66
C CYS A 513 34.83 8.81 1.77
N LYS A 514 35.39 10.04 1.75
CA LYS A 514 36.67 10.39 1.11
C LYS A 514 37.79 10.39 2.10
N GLY A 515 37.53 10.18 3.40
CA GLY A 515 38.49 10.13 4.46
C GLY A 515 38.84 11.47 5.09
N LYS A 516 38.11 12.54 4.72
CA LYS A 516 38.26 13.82 5.41
C LYS A 516 37.81 13.67 6.85
N THR A 517 38.65 14.04 7.81
CA THR A 517 38.31 14.06 9.22
C THR A 517 37.59 15.35 9.57
N TYR A 518 36.45 15.21 10.23
CA TYR A 518 35.64 16.32 10.74
C TYR A 518 35.83 16.52 12.24
N TRP A 519 36.15 15.43 12.96
CA TRP A 519 36.41 15.49 14.39
C TRP A 519 37.24 14.30 14.86
N GLU A 520 38.10 14.53 15.84
CA GLU A 520 38.84 13.49 16.56
C GLU A 520 38.92 13.84 18.04
N GLY A 521 38.88 12.78 18.89
CA GLY A 521 38.97 12.93 20.33
C GLY A 521 39.02 11.60 21.05
N ARG A 522 38.79 11.61 22.35
CA ARG A 522 38.77 10.42 23.19
C ARG A 522 37.50 10.35 24.04
N THR A 523 37.11 9.16 24.41
CA THR A 523 36.01 8.94 25.33
C THR A 523 36.43 9.29 26.76
N ASP A 524 35.52 9.90 27.50
CA ASP A 524 35.63 10.20 28.95
C ASP A 524 35.49 8.94 29.83
N ALA A 525 35.45 9.11 31.16
CA ALA A 525 35.26 8.02 32.11
C ALA A 525 33.93 7.27 31.95
N SER A 526 32.94 7.89 31.31
CA SER A 526 31.62 7.30 30.99
C SER A 526 31.59 6.63 29.61
N GLY A 527 32.74 6.56 28.93
CA GLY A 527 32.82 6.02 27.58
C GLY A 527 32.24 6.95 26.50
N ILE A 528 32.03 8.24 26.80
CA ILE A 528 31.42 9.23 25.91
C ILE A 528 32.47 10.19 25.35
N ALA A 529 32.50 10.34 24.04
CA ALA A 529 33.17 11.40 23.32
C ALA A 529 32.16 12.46 22.87
N ARG A 530 32.28 13.68 23.39
CA ARG A 530 31.37 14.79 23.08
C ARG A 530 31.92 15.65 21.95
N ILE A 531 31.11 15.84 20.92
CA ILE A 531 31.43 16.67 19.77
C ILE A 531 30.65 17.98 19.95
N ALA A 532 31.31 19.00 20.51
CA ALA A 532 30.69 20.28 20.83
C ALA A 532 30.49 21.20 19.61
N THR A 533 31.06 20.84 18.46
CA THR A 533 30.93 21.58 17.21
C THR A 533 29.85 20.97 16.31
N ARG A 534 29.16 21.83 15.55
CA ARG A 534 28.26 21.36 14.50
C ARG A 534 29.06 20.57 13.47
N LEU A 535 28.59 19.37 13.16
CA LEU A 535 29.05 18.62 12.00
C LEU A 535 28.23 19.05 10.78
N PRO A 536 28.79 19.08 9.56
CA PRO A 536 28.05 19.32 8.34
C PRO A 536 26.82 18.42 8.20
N ASP A 537 25.75 18.95 7.63
CA ASP A 537 24.57 18.15 7.32
C ASP A 537 24.85 17.15 6.19
N ARG A 538 24.03 16.11 6.08
CA ARG A 538 24.20 15.05 5.07
C ARG A 538 24.40 15.59 3.66
N ASP A 539 23.71 16.68 3.32
CA ASP A 539 23.72 17.29 1.98
C ASP A 539 25.01 18.07 1.71
N GLU A 540 25.73 18.44 2.77
CA GLU A 540 27.03 19.11 2.71
C GLU A 540 28.20 18.10 2.59
N LEU A 541 27.90 16.77 2.76
CA LEU A 541 28.91 15.73 2.66
C LEU A 541 29.15 15.32 1.18
N PRO A 542 30.37 14.90 0.85
CA PRO A 542 30.67 14.42 -0.49
C PRO A 542 29.91 13.12 -0.77
N SER A 543 29.34 13.02 -1.97
CA SER A 543 28.87 11.74 -2.47
C SER A 543 30.06 10.89 -2.93
N CYS A 544 30.13 9.64 -2.48
CA CYS A 544 31.19 8.70 -2.86
C CYS A 544 30.74 7.64 -3.88
N GLY A 545 29.69 7.90 -4.62
CA GLY A 545 29.18 7.06 -5.70
C GLY A 545 28.35 5.86 -5.25
N PHE A 546 27.39 5.47 -6.07
CA PHE A 546 26.57 4.26 -6.01
C PHE A 546 25.66 4.07 -4.77
N GLY A 547 24.59 4.86 -4.73
CA GLY A 547 23.48 4.72 -3.80
C GLY A 547 23.55 5.73 -2.65
N GLU A 548 22.44 5.94 -1.98
CA GLU A 548 22.27 6.88 -0.86
C GLU A 548 23.14 6.53 0.36
N ALA A 549 23.66 5.30 0.42
CA ALA A 549 24.40 4.74 1.54
C ALA A 549 25.82 5.33 1.76
N MET A 550 26.29 6.23 0.88
CA MET A 550 27.67 6.74 0.94
C MET A 550 27.78 8.26 1.14
N THR A 551 26.70 8.94 1.47
CA THR A 551 26.67 10.35 1.89
C THR A 551 26.45 10.44 3.40
N GLU A 552 27.38 9.89 4.19
CA GLU A 552 27.23 9.79 5.63
C GLU A 552 28.58 9.77 6.35
N TYR A 553 28.55 9.88 7.67
CA TYR A 553 29.76 9.77 8.44
C TYR A 553 30.09 8.31 8.75
N PHE A 554 31.36 8.00 8.62
CA PHE A 554 32.04 6.85 9.19
C PHE A 554 32.61 7.23 10.54
N VAL A 555 32.15 6.64 11.62
CA VAL A 555 32.56 6.91 12.98
C VAL A 555 33.31 5.70 13.53
N SER A 556 34.58 5.84 13.77
CA SER A 556 35.43 4.77 14.33
C SER A 556 35.80 5.02 15.79
N ALA A 557 35.90 3.93 16.55
CA ALA A 557 36.46 3.93 17.90
C ALA A 557 37.54 2.86 18.03
N ARG A 558 38.64 3.16 18.75
CA ARG A 558 39.82 2.29 18.86
C ARG A 558 40.40 2.26 20.24
N THR A 559 40.83 1.05 20.62
CA THR A 559 41.78 0.82 21.74
C THR A 559 43.13 0.37 21.19
N ALA A 560 44.07 -0.04 22.04
CA ALA A 560 45.37 -0.51 21.61
C ALA A 560 45.31 -1.78 20.75
N ASP A 561 44.29 -2.63 20.97
CA ASP A 561 44.18 -3.98 20.39
C ASP A 561 42.86 -4.28 19.73
N ASP A 562 41.92 -3.30 19.67
CA ASP A 562 40.59 -3.49 19.09
C ASP A 562 40.09 -2.22 18.40
N MET A 563 39.14 -2.41 17.48
CA MET A 563 38.45 -1.32 16.83
C MET A 563 36.99 -1.69 16.51
N ALA A 564 36.13 -0.67 16.51
CA ALA A 564 34.79 -0.78 15.95
C ALA A 564 34.43 0.51 15.21
N PHE A 565 33.39 0.44 14.43
CA PHE A 565 32.87 1.60 13.71
C PHE A 565 31.36 1.50 13.54
N ALA A 566 30.73 2.63 13.22
CA ALA A 566 29.35 2.71 12.77
C ALA A 566 29.24 3.75 11.65
N PHE A 567 28.32 3.51 10.72
CA PHE A 567 27.85 4.53 9.81
C PHE A 567 26.64 5.25 10.41
N THR A 568 26.51 6.55 10.18
CA THR A 568 25.38 7.31 10.75
C THR A 568 24.02 6.97 10.16
N SER A 569 23.97 6.20 9.07
CA SER A 569 22.75 5.60 8.52
C SER A 569 22.31 4.32 9.23
N TRP A 570 23.16 3.70 10.04
CA TRP A 570 22.84 2.47 10.75
C TRP A 570 21.87 2.71 11.91
N GLY A 571 20.59 2.85 11.58
CA GLY A 571 19.53 3.16 12.56
C GLY A 571 18.48 2.06 12.72
N GLU A 572 18.63 0.91 12.08
CA GLU A 572 17.65 -0.17 12.18
C GLU A 572 17.48 -0.66 13.63
N GLY A 573 16.25 -0.72 14.09
CA GLY A 573 15.95 -1.09 15.47
C GLY A 573 16.04 0.05 16.50
N ILE A 574 16.77 1.12 16.20
CA ILE A 574 16.91 2.33 17.05
C ILE A 574 16.41 3.59 16.34
N ALA A 575 15.59 3.43 15.34
CA ALA A 575 15.00 4.56 14.62
C ALA A 575 14.18 5.44 15.58
N PRO A 576 14.34 6.79 15.53
CA PRO A 576 13.74 7.71 16.50
C PRO A 576 12.22 7.60 16.62
N TRP A 577 11.55 7.30 15.49
CA TRP A 577 10.09 7.12 15.47
C TRP A 577 9.60 5.95 16.34
N ARG A 578 10.44 4.92 16.57
CA ARG A 578 10.14 3.80 17.48
C ARG A 578 10.06 4.23 18.96
N PHE A 579 10.62 5.37 19.29
CA PHE A 579 10.72 5.91 20.65
C PHE A 579 9.94 7.22 20.80
N ASN A 580 9.05 7.54 19.86
CA ASN A 580 8.31 8.82 19.83
C ASN A 580 9.21 10.07 19.94
N VAL A 581 10.44 9.97 19.47
CA VAL A 581 11.38 11.09 19.44
C VAL A 581 11.10 11.92 18.18
N PRO A 582 10.80 13.23 18.32
CA PRO A 582 10.58 14.10 17.17
C PRO A 582 11.81 14.10 16.28
N THR A 583 11.63 13.80 15.00
CA THR A 583 12.71 13.79 14.00
C THR A 583 12.75 15.03 13.14
N GLY A 584 11.92 16.03 13.37
CA GLY A 584 11.65 17.26 12.63
C GLY A 584 12.80 17.89 11.82
N ARG A 585 13.44 17.06 11.01
CA ARG A 585 14.59 17.45 10.16
C ARG A 585 14.16 18.12 8.86
N TRP A 586 12.88 17.93 8.49
CA TRP A 586 12.40 18.28 7.16
C TRP A 586 12.16 19.78 7.01
N ASP A 587 11.79 20.45 8.12
CA ASP A 587 11.32 21.84 8.08
C ASP A 587 12.41 22.90 8.42
N GLY A 588 13.68 22.52 8.55
CA GLY A 588 14.76 23.42 8.98
C GLY A 588 14.61 23.89 10.44
N PRO A 589 15.53 24.82 10.90
CA PRO A 589 15.59 25.22 12.30
C PRO A 589 14.47 26.15 12.77
N TYR A 590 13.70 26.70 11.85
CA TYR A 590 12.75 27.77 12.17
C TYR A 590 11.33 27.22 12.23
N VAL A 591 10.61 27.63 13.28
CA VAL A 591 9.21 27.31 13.49
C VAL A 591 8.44 28.63 13.50
N ALA A 592 7.38 28.71 12.69
CA ALA A 592 6.46 29.83 12.69
C ALA A 592 5.12 29.38 13.29
N HIS A 593 4.47 30.29 14.05
CA HIS A 593 3.13 30.06 14.61
C HIS A 593 2.32 31.34 14.58
N ALA A 594 1.07 31.23 14.15
CA ALA A 594 0.10 32.34 14.14
C ALA A 594 -1.00 32.08 15.18
N VAL A 595 -1.25 33.08 16.01
CA VAL A 595 -2.41 33.11 16.90
C VAL A 595 -3.41 34.11 16.29
N PHE A 596 -4.58 33.59 15.95
CA PHE A 596 -5.66 34.39 15.36
C PHE A 596 -6.62 34.89 16.42
N ASP A 597 -7.24 36.07 16.21
CA ASP A 597 -8.36 36.53 17.03
C ASP A 597 -9.57 35.57 16.95
N ARG A 598 -9.73 34.91 15.80
CA ARG A 598 -10.70 33.83 15.56
C ARG A 598 -10.24 32.97 14.39
N SER A 599 -10.58 31.70 14.44
CA SER A 599 -10.23 30.74 13.39
C SER A 599 -11.32 30.56 12.31
N LEU A 600 -12.52 31.16 12.52
CA LEU A 600 -13.64 31.10 11.60
C LEU A 600 -14.18 32.52 11.36
N VAL A 601 -14.21 32.97 10.11
CA VAL A 601 -14.60 34.28 9.68
C VAL A 601 -15.52 34.25 8.46
N ARG A 602 -16.21 35.38 8.18
CA ARG A 602 -17.02 35.57 6.96
C ARG A 602 -16.28 36.38 5.94
N GLY A 603 -16.67 36.26 4.69
CA GLY A 603 -16.28 37.22 3.67
C GLY A 603 -16.67 38.68 4.08
N GLY A 604 -15.74 39.61 3.95
CA GLY A 604 -15.87 41.02 4.36
C GLY A 604 -15.45 41.31 5.81
N GLU A 605 -15.14 40.30 6.64
CA GLU A 605 -14.59 40.51 7.99
C GLU A 605 -13.06 40.62 7.97
N THR A 606 -12.50 41.11 9.07
CA THR A 606 -11.02 41.22 9.22
C THR A 606 -10.53 40.20 10.23
N VAL A 607 -9.48 39.45 9.86
CA VAL A 607 -8.72 38.54 10.73
C VAL A 607 -7.51 39.30 11.25
N SER A 608 -7.36 39.33 12.57
CA SER A 608 -6.14 39.82 13.23
C SER A 608 -5.29 38.63 13.67
N MET A 609 -4.00 38.71 13.45
CA MET A 609 -3.09 37.62 13.79
C MET A 609 -1.83 38.13 14.45
N LYS A 610 -1.35 37.37 15.43
CA LYS A 610 -0.06 37.58 16.08
C LYS A 610 0.88 36.43 15.67
N LEU A 611 2.02 36.80 15.14
CA LEU A 611 2.98 35.91 14.54
C LEU A 611 4.18 35.69 15.47
N PHE A 612 4.60 34.47 15.63
CA PHE A 612 5.77 34.08 16.39
C PHE A 612 6.69 33.27 15.48
N VAL A 613 7.94 33.68 15.37
CA VAL A 613 8.98 32.90 14.68
C VAL A 613 10.10 32.61 15.66
N ARG A 614 10.50 31.37 15.75
CA ARG A 614 11.53 30.88 16.65
C ARG A 614 12.52 29.99 15.91
N GLU A 615 13.76 30.04 16.34
CA GLU A 615 14.79 29.09 15.94
C GLU A 615 14.91 28.00 17.00
N GLN A 616 14.84 26.74 16.59
CA GLN A 616 15.08 25.61 17.48
C GLN A 616 16.59 25.48 17.71
N THR A 617 16.99 25.46 18.97
CA THR A 617 18.38 25.29 19.39
C THR A 617 18.53 24.11 20.33
N GLY A 618 19.73 23.66 20.60
CA GLY A 618 20.02 22.59 21.56
C GLY A 618 19.54 22.87 22.98
N SER A 619 19.33 24.15 23.33
CA SER A 619 18.88 24.60 24.66
C SER A 619 17.41 25.07 24.68
N GLY A 620 16.68 24.94 23.57
CA GLY A 620 15.28 25.34 23.44
C GLY A 620 15.03 26.22 22.22
N PHE A 621 14.29 27.34 22.39
CA PHE A 621 13.97 28.26 21.32
C PHE A 621 14.70 29.60 21.45
N ALA A 622 15.32 30.04 20.38
CA ALA A 622 15.90 31.37 20.24
C ALA A 622 15.02 32.31 19.43
N LEU A 623 15.19 33.62 19.63
CA LEU A 623 14.56 34.65 18.81
C LEU A 623 15.31 34.79 17.47
N VAL A 624 14.55 34.96 16.41
CA VAL A 624 15.10 35.12 15.05
C VAL A 624 15.51 36.56 14.82
N PRO A 625 16.70 36.82 14.23
CA PRO A 625 17.11 38.17 13.90
C PRO A 625 16.16 38.88 12.96
N ARG A 626 15.87 40.18 13.21
CA ARG A 626 14.94 40.99 12.41
C ARG A 626 15.29 40.99 10.91
N LYS A 627 16.57 41.03 10.57
CA LYS A 627 17.06 40.98 9.19
C LYS A 627 16.68 39.72 8.42
N SER A 628 16.34 38.65 9.14
CA SER A 628 15.93 37.35 8.56
C SER A 628 14.41 37.25 8.35
N LEU A 629 13.64 38.25 8.70
CA LEU A 629 12.18 38.29 8.61
C LEU A 629 11.73 39.32 7.58
N GLU A 630 10.78 38.96 6.72
CA GLU A 630 10.12 39.87 5.79
C GLU A 630 8.94 40.61 6.46
N ASP A 631 8.56 41.78 5.91
CA ASP A 631 7.47 42.61 6.42
C ASP A 631 6.10 42.25 5.82
N ARG A 632 5.94 41.02 5.39
CA ARG A 632 4.68 40.51 4.83
C ARG A 632 4.46 39.03 5.14
N VAL A 633 3.20 38.62 5.12
CA VAL A 633 2.76 37.24 5.09
C VAL A 633 2.00 36.98 3.80
N THR A 634 2.09 35.74 3.31
CA THR A 634 1.21 35.24 2.25
C THR A 634 0.09 34.43 2.88
N ILE A 635 -1.13 34.65 2.36
CA ILE A 635 -2.34 33.95 2.80
C ILE A 635 -2.88 33.22 1.58
N ARG A 636 -2.88 31.89 1.60
CA ARG A 636 -3.24 31.01 0.47
C ARG A 636 -4.54 30.27 0.77
N HIS A 637 -5.50 30.30 -0.14
CA HIS A 637 -6.68 29.44 -0.10
C HIS A 637 -6.34 28.05 -0.62
N LEU A 638 -6.57 27.00 0.19
CA LEU A 638 -6.18 25.63 -0.14
C LEU A 638 -6.90 25.03 -1.36
N GLY A 639 -8.14 25.40 -1.61
CA GLY A 639 -8.92 24.80 -2.71
C GLY A 639 -8.73 25.45 -4.09
N SER A 640 -8.15 26.67 -4.18
CA SER A 640 -7.98 27.41 -5.45
C SER A 640 -6.58 27.97 -5.64
N ASP A 641 -5.66 27.74 -4.70
CA ASP A 641 -4.31 28.32 -4.65
C ASP A 641 -4.24 29.85 -4.78
N LYS A 642 -5.39 30.53 -4.57
CA LYS A 642 -5.43 31.99 -4.63
C LYS A 642 -4.68 32.57 -3.45
N GLU A 643 -3.74 33.47 -3.76
CA GLU A 643 -2.85 34.07 -2.77
C GLU A 643 -3.24 35.55 -2.52
N TYR A 644 -3.09 35.92 -1.27
CA TYR A 644 -3.19 37.30 -0.79
C TYR A 644 -1.95 37.64 0.01
N SER A 645 -1.66 38.92 0.16
CA SER A 645 -0.53 39.39 0.97
C SER A 645 -1.05 40.40 2.01
N ALA A 646 -0.52 40.28 3.22
CA ALA A 646 -0.78 41.25 4.29
C ALA A 646 0.54 41.74 4.90
N PRO A 647 0.65 43.03 5.26
CA PRO A 647 1.83 43.61 5.90
C PRO A 647 1.95 43.08 7.35
N VAL A 648 3.18 42.85 7.79
CA VAL A 648 3.52 42.49 9.17
C VAL A 648 4.28 43.63 9.85
N ARG A 649 3.83 44.02 11.03
CA ARG A 649 4.55 44.90 11.90
C ARG A 649 5.23 44.11 12.99
N TRP A 650 6.52 43.94 12.85
CA TRP A 650 7.34 43.28 13.85
C TRP A 650 7.61 44.17 15.06
N ALA A 651 7.67 43.58 16.25
CA ALA A 651 8.08 44.28 17.48
C ALA A 651 9.48 44.89 17.32
N ALA A 652 9.69 46.00 17.98
CA ALA A 652 10.98 46.70 17.94
C ALA A 652 12.11 45.85 18.53
N GLY A 653 13.35 46.02 17.99
CA GLY A 653 14.57 45.32 18.44
C GLY A 653 15.25 44.52 17.36
N ALA A 654 16.51 44.11 17.65
CA ALA A 654 17.33 43.30 16.73
C ALA A 654 16.78 41.88 16.51
N SER A 655 15.99 41.37 17.44
CA SER A 655 15.37 40.07 17.36
C SER A 655 13.94 40.16 17.94
N PRO A 656 12.91 40.45 17.10
CA PRO A 656 11.56 40.68 17.56
C PRO A 656 10.94 39.42 18.19
N HIS A 657 10.22 39.58 19.28
CA HIS A 657 9.54 38.50 19.96
C HIS A 657 8.25 38.08 19.31
N ALA A 658 7.61 38.97 18.51
CA ALA A 658 6.36 38.74 17.78
C ALA A 658 6.19 39.73 16.63
N GLY A 659 5.30 39.42 15.72
CA GLY A 659 4.78 40.30 14.69
C GLY A 659 3.24 40.38 14.75
N GLU A 660 2.66 41.43 14.22
CA GLU A 660 1.21 41.62 14.11
C GLU A 660 0.83 41.88 12.65
N ALA A 661 -0.20 41.22 12.20
CA ALA A 661 -0.76 41.43 10.87
C ALA A 661 -2.30 41.42 10.93
N THR A 662 -2.92 42.11 10.00
CA THR A 662 -4.36 42.08 9.80
C THR A 662 -4.68 41.79 8.35
N PHE A 663 -5.69 40.98 8.10
CA PHE A 663 -6.15 40.63 6.77
C PHE A 663 -7.64 40.91 6.64
N ALA A 664 -7.99 41.84 5.76
CA ALA A 664 -9.38 42.11 5.38
C ALA A 664 -9.79 41.05 4.34
N VAL A 665 -10.62 40.11 4.76
CA VAL A 665 -11.12 39.03 3.88
C VAL A 665 -12.05 39.66 2.84
N PRO A 666 -11.81 39.47 1.52
CA PRO A 666 -12.72 39.96 0.49
C PRO A 666 -14.14 39.45 0.69
N LYS A 667 -15.16 40.26 0.32
CA LYS A 667 -16.56 39.84 0.44
C LYS A 667 -16.91 38.63 -0.42
N ASP A 668 -16.20 38.48 -1.53
CA ASP A 668 -16.30 37.40 -2.51
C ASP A 668 -15.20 36.34 -2.33
N ALA A 669 -14.58 36.29 -1.16
CA ALA A 669 -13.58 35.28 -0.87
C ALA A 669 -14.18 33.84 -0.93
N TYR A 670 -13.44 32.90 -1.50
CA TYR A 670 -13.87 31.52 -1.51
C TYR A 670 -14.04 30.99 -0.09
N SER A 671 -15.08 30.18 0.13
CA SER A 671 -15.23 29.43 1.38
C SER A 671 -14.18 28.30 1.42
N GLY A 672 -13.67 28.01 2.62
CA GLY A 672 -12.66 26.97 2.83
C GLY A 672 -11.52 27.41 3.74
N SER A 673 -10.47 26.61 3.77
CA SER A 673 -9.28 26.81 4.60
C SER A 673 -8.28 27.77 3.94
N TYR A 674 -7.70 28.65 4.74
CA TYR A 674 -6.66 29.60 4.36
C TYR A 674 -5.42 29.37 5.19
N GLN A 675 -4.29 29.18 4.54
CA GLN A 675 -2.98 29.02 5.16
C GLN A 675 -2.22 30.34 5.20
N VAL A 676 -1.52 30.60 6.31
CA VAL A 676 -0.69 31.80 6.49
C VAL A 676 0.78 31.41 6.51
N PHE A 677 1.55 32.00 5.60
CA PHE A 677 2.98 31.76 5.46
C PHE A 677 3.79 33.01 5.83
N VAL A 678 4.81 32.81 6.68
CA VAL A 678 5.80 33.85 7.03
C VAL A 678 7.04 33.66 6.15
N HIS A 679 7.51 34.75 5.58
CA HIS A 679 8.68 34.78 4.70
C HIS A 679 9.93 35.34 5.38
N GLY A 680 11.10 34.99 4.80
CA GLY A 680 12.38 35.50 5.24
C GLY A 680 13.56 34.60 4.88
N SER A 681 14.76 35.04 5.15
CA SER A 681 16.03 34.27 4.97
C SER A 681 16.19 33.26 6.09
N MET A 682 15.23 32.32 6.20
CA MET A 682 15.21 31.26 7.19
C MET A 682 15.75 30.00 6.51
N GLY A 683 17.03 29.70 6.70
CA GLY A 683 17.73 28.58 6.05
C GLY A 683 17.00 27.23 6.15
N GLY A 684 17.15 26.40 5.13
CA GLY A 684 16.59 25.07 4.99
C GLY A 684 16.29 24.76 3.51
N ARG A 685 16.15 23.47 3.13
CA ARG A 685 15.86 23.06 1.74
C ARG A 685 14.58 23.67 1.17
N ASP A 686 13.60 23.97 2.03
CA ASP A 686 12.34 24.62 1.69
C ASP A 686 12.28 26.10 2.04
N ALA A 687 13.42 26.76 2.24
CA ALA A 687 13.51 28.22 2.14
C ALA A 687 13.19 28.74 0.73
N SER A 688 12.58 27.87 -0.09
CA SER A 688 11.99 28.15 -1.36
C SER A 688 10.82 29.13 -1.21
N LYS A 689 10.52 29.80 -2.23
CA LYS A 689 9.52 30.84 -2.52
C LYS A 689 8.21 30.83 -1.71
N GLU A 690 7.88 29.74 -1.02
CA GLU A 690 6.58 29.53 -0.34
C GLU A 690 6.51 30.07 1.10
N GLY A 691 7.66 30.26 1.79
CA GLY A 691 7.67 30.69 3.20
C GLY A 691 7.39 29.54 4.19
N ARG A 692 7.27 29.89 5.50
CA ARG A 692 6.98 28.95 6.59
C ARG A 692 5.51 29.01 6.96
N LEU A 693 4.80 27.90 6.92
CA LEU A 693 3.43 27.79 7.40
C LEU A 693 3.37 28.15 8.89
N ALA A 694 2.58 29.16 9.21
CA ALA A 694 2.42 29.66 10.57
C ALA A 694 1.07 29.23 11.19
N GLY A 695 0.04 29.01 10.39
CA GLY A 695 -1.26 28.60 10.87
C GLY A 695 -2.35 28.67 9.79
N THR A 696 -3.53 28.20 10.14
CA THR A 696 -4.69 28.16 9.25
C THR A 696 -5.91 28.79 9.91
N PHE A 697 -6.74 29.46 9.11
CA PHE A 697 -8.09 29.90 9.49
C PHE A 697 -9.08 29.53 8.40
N ARG A 698 -10.38 29.60 8.69
CA ARG A 698 -11.43 29.19 7.76
C ARG A 698 -12.37 30.37 7.44
N VAL A 699 -12.73 30.53 6.17
CA VAL A 699 -13.73 31.47 5.69
C VAL A 699 -14.98 30.69 5.33
N GLU A 700 -16.11 31.05 5.95
CA GLU A 700 -17.41 30.41 5.72
C GLU A 700 -18.56 31.40 5.83
N ALA A 701 -19.65 31.10 5.10
CA ALA A 701 -20.91 31.82 5.29
C ALA A 701 -21.71 31.16 6.43
N PHE A 702 -21.57 31.67 7.64
CA PHE A 702 -22.27 31.12 8.82
C PHE A 702 -23.19 32.13 9.47
N ARG A 703 -24.19 31.63 10.19
CA ARG A 703 -25.06 32.42 11.06
C ARG A 703 -24.62 32.31 12.50
N VAL A 704 -24.75 33.38 13.27
CA VAL A 704 -24.52 33.33 14.71
C VAL A 704 -25.52 32.34 15.33
N PRO A 705 -25.08 31.32 16.06
CA PRO A 705 -26.00 30.39 16.71
C PRO A 705 -26.85 31.13 17.73
N LEU A 706 -28.15 30.84 17.71
CA LEU A 706 -29.11 31.41 18.67
C LEU A 706 -29.29 30.49 19.89
N MET A 707 -28.88 29.24 19.76
CA MET A 707 -29.07 28.17 20.73
C MET A 707 -27.78 27.42 21.03
N LYS A 708 -27.69 26.81 22.18
CA LYS A 708 -26.63 25.91 22.63
C LYS A 708 -27.25 24.57 22.99
N ALA A 709 -26.77 23.50 22.40
CA ALA A 709 -27.11 22.13 22.76
C ALA A 709 -26.03 21.52 23.65
N ARG A 710 -26.44 20.72 24.62
CA ARG A 710 -25.58 19.82 25.40
C ARG A 710 -26.16 18.41 25.31
N MET A 711 -25.33 17.44 25.00
CA MET A 711 -25.69 16.03 24.99
C MET A 711 -24.65 15.29 25.80
N GLN A 712 -25.09 14.40 26.69
CA GLN A 712 -24.22 13.63 27.57
C GLN A 712 -24.79 12.24 27.74
N ALA A 713 -23.94 11.21 27.57
CA ALA A 713 -24.32 9.85 27.90
C ALA A 713 -24.39 9.66 29.42
N VAL A 714 -25.40 8.94 29.86
CA VAL A 714 -25.57 8.57 31.28
C VAL A 714 -24.70 7.34 31.56
N GLY A 715 -23.66 7.53 32.38
CA GLY A 715 -22.70 6.46 32.73
C GLY A 715 -21.65 6.24 31.65
N THR A 716 -20.41 6.66 31.87
CA THR A 716 -19.26 6.44 30.99
C THR A 716 -18.06 5.93 31.77
N PRO A 717 -17.29 4.98 31.25
CA PRO A 717 -17.44 4.29 29.95
C PRO A 717 -18.55 3.21 29.98
N LEU A 718 -19.24 3.05 28.84
CA LEU A 718 -20.22 1.98 28.65
C LEU A 718 -19.52 0.75 28.03
N VAL A 719 -19.73 -0.43 28.63
CA VAL A 719 -19.11 -1.67 28.15
C VAL A 719 -20.17 -2.57 27.54
N ARG A 720 -20.16 -2.76 26.22
CA ARG A 720 -21.10 -3.56 25.42
C ARG A 720 -22.57 -3.21 25.70
N PRO A 721 -22.95 -1.92 25.66
CA PRO A 721 -24.33 -1.56 25.92
C PRO A 721 -25.22 -2.02 24.78
N SER A 722 -26.41 -2.52 25.09
CA SER A 722 -27.48 -2.73 24.12
C SER A 722 -28.24 -1.44 23.84
N GLU A 723 -28.26 -0.53 24.80
CA GLU A 723 -28.91 0.78 24.74
C GLU A 723 -28.02 1.84 25.35
N VAL A 724 -28.08 3.04 24.84
CA VAL A 724 -27.33 4.19 25.37
C VAL A 724 -28.32 5.28 25.75
N SER A 725 -28.40 5.54 27.06
CA SER A 725 -29.20 6.66 27.59
C SER A 725 -28.45 7.97 27.45
N LEU A 726 -29.09 8.96 26.83
CA LEU A 726 -28.52 10.28 26.54
C LEU A 726 -29.37 11.37 27.18
N ASP A 727 -28.75 12.23 27.98
CA ASP A 727 -29.34 13.48 28.43
C ASP A 727 -29.13 14.59 27.40
N LEU A 728 -30.18 15.07 26.81
CA LEU A 728 -30.17 16.14 25.81
C LEU A 728 -30.80 17.40 26.43
N GLN A 729 -30.08 18.52 26.29
CA GLN A 729 -30.58 19.85 26.71
C GLN A 729 -30.26 20.88 25.65
N VAL A 730 -31.26 21.68 25.26
CA VAL A 730 -31.07 22.79 24.35
C VAL A 730 -31.61 24.08 25.01
N SER A 731 -30.79 25.13 25.05
CA SER A 731 -31.13 26.41 25.61
C SER A 731 -30.82 27.56 24.64
N TYR A 732 -31.61 28.63 24.69
CA TYR A 732 -31.27 29.84 23.98
C TYR A 732 -30.05 30.53 24.60
N LEU A 733 -29.17 31.10 23.81
CA LEU A 733 -28.03 31.87 24.30
C LEU A 733 -28.46 33.16 25.03
N SER A 734 -29.65 33.63 24.74
CA SER A 734 -30.32 34.73 25.48
C SER A 734 -30.90 34.31 26.83
N GLY A 735 -30.85 33.00 27.16
CA GLY A 735 -31.41 32.43 28.39
C GLY A 735 -32.70 31.63 28.15
N GLY A 736 -32.98 30.68 29.02
CA GLY A 736 -34.16 29.80 28.95
C GLY A 736 -33.98 28.56 28.09
N GLY A 737 -34.77 27.50 28.42
CA GLY A 737 -34.81 26.26 27.67
C GLY A 737 -35.60 26.39 26.34
N ALA A 738 -35.20 25.64 25.32
CA ALA A 738 -35.86 25.61 24.02
C ALA A 738 -37.05 24.62 24.02
N SER A 739 -38.13 25.00 24.74
CA SER A 739 -39.35 24.19 24.89
C SER A 739 -39.99 23.87 23.52
N GLY A 740 -40.39 22.62 23.34
CA GLY A 740 -41.10 22.13 22.15
C GLY A 740 -40.27 22.13 20.85
N LEU A 741 -38.96 22.43 20.94
CA LEU A 741 -38.09 22.44 19.76
C LEU A 741 -37.99 21.02 19.13
N PRO A 742 -38.25 20.90 17.82
CA PRO A 742 -37.99 19.65 17.13
C PRO A 742 -36.48 19.43 16.99
N VAL A 743 -36.00 18.25 17.40
CA VAL A 743 -34.58 17.83 17.36
C VAL A 743 -34.49 16.51 16.65
N THR A 744 -33.50 16.36 15.79
CA THR A 744 -33.16 15.07 15.14
C THR A 744 -31.84 14.56 15.71
N LEU A 745 -31.86 13.41 16.34
CA LEU A 745 -30.69 12.71 16.84
C LEU A 745 -30.22 11.71 15.80
N ARG A 746 -28.94 11.78 15.45
CA ARG A 746 -28.29 10.87 14.49
C ARG A 746 -27.14 10.14 15.18
N PRO A 747 -27.35 8.89 15.63
CA PRO A 747 -26.26 8.11 16.19
C PRO A 747 -25.29 7.66 15.08
N GLN A 748 -23.99 7.81 15.37
CA GLN A 748 -22.91 7.37 14.50
C GLN A 748 -21.88 6.60 15.33
N SER A 749 -21.60 5.38 14.93
CA SER A 749 -20.62 4.52 15.61
C SER A 749 -19.29 4.58 14.84
N GLU A 750 -18.23 4.97 15.53
CA GLU A 750 -16.87 5.00 15.00
C GLU A 750 -15.96 4.06 15.77
N ARG A 751 -15.10 3.33 15.06
CA ARG A 751 -14.10 2.49 15.69
C ARG A 751 -12.98 3.37 16.25
N ARG A 752 -12.70 3.25 17.53
CA ARG A 752 -11.62 3.96 18.20
C ARG A 752 -10.57 2.98 18.68
N TYR A 753 -9.31 3.26 18.36
CA TYR A 753 -8.20 2.53 18.95
C TYR A 753 -8.03 2.97 20.41
N VAL A 754 -7.92 1.97 21.30
CA VAL A 754 -7.71 2.21 22.72
C VAL A 754 -6.22 2.14 23.00
N SER A 755 -5.67 3.18 23.62
CA SER A 755 -4.31 3.22 24.14
C SER A 755 -4.35 3.63 25.62
N PHE A 756 -3.42 3.12 26.41
CA PHE A 756 -3.26 3.48 27.81
C PHE A 756 -1.89 4.09 28.00
N ALA A 757 -1.80 5.19 28.76
CA ALA A 757 -0.53 5.74 29.21
C ALA A 757 0.26 4.64 29.93
N ASP A 758 1.55 4.60 29.75
CA ASP A 758 2.48 3.58 30.26
C ASP A 758 2.44 2.23 29.51
N TRP A 759 1.62 2.07 28.45
CA TRP A 759 1.50 0.83 27.68
C TRP A 759 1.64 1.07 26.17
N ASP A 760 2.48 2.04 25.77
CA ASP A 760 2.65 2.46 24.35
C ASP A 760 3.21 1.35 23.43
N GLY A 761 3.80 0.29 24.00
CA GLY A 761 4.28 -0.88 23.27
C GLY A 761 3.23 -1.97 23.04
N TYR A 762 1.98 -1.76 23.48
CA TYR A 762 0.92 -2.76 23.41
C TYR A 762 -0.24 -2.25 22.56
N SER A 763 -0.81 -3.14 21.74
CA SER A 763 -2.06 -2.87 21.03
C SER A 763 -3.24 -3.54 21.74
N PHE A 764 -4.30 -2.78 22.00
CA PHE A 764 -5.52 -3.24 22.64
C PHE A 764 -6.63 -3.33 21.57
N ALA A 765 -6.66 -4.42 20.81
CA ALA A 765 -7.66 -4.66 19.80
C ALA A 765 -8.31 -6.05 20.01
N ALA A 766 -9.63 -6.13 19.75
CA ALA A 766 -10.31 -7.42 19.67
C ALA A 766 -10.01 -8.03 18.28
N GLY A 767 -8.94 -8.81 18.15
CA GLY A 767 -8.56 -9.57 16.97
C GLY A 767 -8.17 -10.99 17.34
N GLU A 768 -8.11 -11.89 16.39
CA GLU A 768 -7.57 -13.23 16.59
C GLU A 768 -6.10 -13.14 17.02
N VAL A 769 -5.76 -13.75 18.14
CA VAL A 769 -4.36 -13.92 18.56
C VAL A 769 -3.76 -15.01 17.68
N LYS A 770 -2.82 -14.66 16.83
CA LYS A 770 -2.04 -15.63 16.06
C LYS A 770 -0.80 -16.00 16.84
N GLU A 771 -0.63 -17.29 17.08
CA GLU A 771 0.62 -17.82 17.64
C GLU A 771 1.71 -17.78 16.59
N GLY A 772 2.87 -17.23 16.93
CA GLY A 772 4.04 -17.17 16.07
C GLY A 772 4.66 -15.77 16.00
N ARG A 773 5.80 -15.68 15.32
CA ARG A 773 6.52 -14.43 15.10
C ARG A 773 6.09 -13.84 13.75
N GLU A 774 5.28 -12.80 13.75
CA GLU A 774 5.05 -12.02 12.53
C GLU A 774 6.29 -11.16 12.24
N THR A 775 6.93 -11.41 11.10
CA THR A 775 7.92 -10.48 10.55
C THR A 775 7.18 -9.40 9.79
N TYR A 776 7.28 -8.18 10.26
CA TYR A 776 6.72 -6.96 9.65
C TYR A 776 7.47 -6.60 8.34
N GLY A 777 7.53 -7.48 7.37
CA GLY A 777 8.30 -7.26 6.14
C GLY A 777 7.52 -7.51 4.86
N ASP A 778 6.63 -8.49 4.85
CA ASP A 778 6.03 -8.98 3.60
C ASP A 778 4.70 -8.32 3.20
N ALA A 779 3.98 -7.69 4.13
CA ALA A 779 2.74 -7.00 3.83
C ALA A 779 2.98 -5.59 3.27
N ALA A 780 4.02 -4.88 3.72
CA ALA A 780 4.35 -3.53 3.24
C ALA A 780 5.02 -3.51 1.85
N MET A 781 5.67 -4.61 1.43
CA MET A 781 6.27 -4.70 0.10
C MET A 781 5.31 -5.17 -1.00
N ARG A 782 4.13 -5.69 -0.65
CA ARG A 782 3.08 -6.04 -1.64
C ARG A 782 2.09 -4.93 -1.91
N ALA A 783 1.99 -3.93 -1.04
CA ALA A 783 1.33 -2.67 -1.28
C ALA A 783 2.39 -1.64 -1.73
N GLY A 784 2.92 -1.83 -2.93
CA GLY A 784 3.88 -0.92 -3.54
C GLY A 784 3.21 0.35 -4.04
N GLU A 785 2.67 1.15 -3.14
CA GLU A 785 2.29 2.51 -3.43
C GLU A 785 2.29 3.29 -2.11
N PHE A 786 3.44 3.87 -1.77
CA PHE A 786 3.47 4.98 -0.85
C PHE A 786 2.94 6.20 -1.60
N THR A 787 1.66 6.38 -1.61
CA THR A 787 1.10 7.71 -1.72
C THR A 787 1.35 8.39 -0.38
N PHE A 788 2.04 9.50 -0.40
CA PHE A 788 2.03 10.43 0.72
C PHE A 788 0.58 10.90 0.86
N ASP A 789 -0.12 10.40 1.87
CA ASP A 789 -1.43 10.91 2.22
C ASP A 789 -1.27 12.39 2.58
N ASP A 790 -1.77 13.22 1.71
CA ASP A 790 -2.10 14.61 2.04
C ASP A 790 -3.23 14.52 3.10
N PRO A 791 -3.04 15.07 4.32
CA PRO A 791 -4.06 14.98 5.37
C PRO A 791 -5.39 15.65 5.02
N ASP A 792 -5.48 16.33 3.87
CA ASP A 792 -6.69 17.00 3.37
C ASP A 792 -7.37 16.26 2.20
N ASP A 793 -6.88 15.10 1.76
CA ASP A 793 -7.57 14.28 0.76
C ASP A 793 -8.62 13.37 1.42
N GLU A 794 -9.82 13.91 1.60
CA GLU A 794 -11.01 13.18 2.07
C GLU A 794 -11.47 12.05 1.11
N THR A 795 -10.79 11.82 0.00
CA THR A 795 -11.16 10.78 -1.00
C THR A 795 -10.47 9.43 -0.79
N GLY A 796 -9.46 9.35 0.09
CA GLY A 796 -8.67 8.15 0.40
C GLY A 796 -9.08 7.38 1.66
N ALA A 797 -10.28 7.60 2.23
CA ALA A 797 -10.73 6.86 3.40
C ALA A 797 -10.89 5.37 3.09
N ASP A 798 -10.09 4.57 3.76
CA ASP A 798 -10.15 3.11 3.87
C ASP A 798 -11.61 2.60 3.83
N GLU A 799 -12.00 1.84 2.82
CA GLU A 799 -13.35 1.28 2.66
C GLU A 799 -13.79 0.38 3.83
N GLY A 800 -12.89 0.06 4.78
CA GLY A 800 -13.16 -0.75 5.96
C GLY A 800 -13.73 -0.01 7.17
N ALA A 801 -13.68 1.32 7.22
CA ALA A 801 -13.96 2.09 8.43
C ALA A 801 -15.06 3.15 8.30
N ARG A 802 -16.02 2.98 7.40
CA ARG A 802 -17.18 3.91 7.37
C ARG A 802 -18.00 3.78 8.65
N PRO A 803 -18.26 4.90 9.36
CA PRO A 803 -19.05 4.86 10.56
C PRO A 803 -20.45 4.31 10.27
N LYS A 804 -20.89 3.32 11.05
CA LYS A 804 -22.25 2.79 10.96
C LYS A 804 -23.21 3.87 11.44
N ARG A 805 -24.04 4.40 10.54
CA ARG A 805 -25.14 5.29 10.90
C ARG A 805 -26.29 4.48 11.47
N GLY A 806 -26.71 4.83 12.69
CA GLY A 806 -27.94 4.31 13.27
C GLY A 806 -29.18 5.02 12.68
N ASN A 807 -30.36 4.56 13.11
CA ASN A 807 -31.62 5.17 12.72
C ASN A 807 -31.75 6.59 13.26
N GLU A 808 -32.27 7.50 12.47
CA GLU A 808 -32.59 8.86 12.91
C GLU A 808 -33.78 8.85 13.86
N LEU A 809 -33.65 9.56 15.00
CA LEU A 809 -34.69 9.73 15.98
C LEU A 809 -35.15 11.19 15.92
N ALA A 810 -36.43 11.40 15.53
CA ALA A 810 -37.07 12.72 15.56
C ALA A 810 -37.76 12.89 16.93
N LEU A 811 -37.35 13.90 17.67
CA LEU A 811 -37.75 14.15 19.03
C LEU A 811 -38.33 15.56 19.18
N ARG A 812 -39.14 15.83 20.25
CA ARG A 812 -39.51 17.15 20.70
C ARG A 812 -39.11 17.32 22.14
N LEU A 813 -38.44 18.40 22.43
CA LEU A 813 -37.99 18.71 23.78
C LEU A 813 -39.21 19.10 24.68
N ASP A 814 -39.12 18.76 25.95
CA ASP A 814 -40.10 19.09 26.99
C ASP A 814 -40.10 20.61 27.33
N ALA A 815 -40.92 21.03 28.29
CA ALA A 815 -41.07 22.43 28.71
C ALA A 815 -39.72 23.07 29.14
N PRO A 816 -38.81 22.43 29.90
CA PRO A 816 -37.50 23.01 30.20
C PRO A 816 -36.49 22.91 29.03
N GLY A 817 -36.88 22.40 27.87
CA GLY A 817 -35.96 22.23 26.73
C GLY A 817 -34.99 21.09 26.90
N ALA A 818 -35.34 20.06 27.64
CA ALA A 818 -34.55 18.90 27.94
C ALA A 818 -35.30 17.62 27.56
N MET A 819 -34.58 16.51 27.40
CA MET A 819 -35.15 15.17 27.20
C MET A 819 -34.11 14.10 27.49
N GLN A 820 -34.54 13.02 28.08
CA GLN A 820 -33.76 11.79 28.18
C GLN A 820 -34.18 10.85 27.04
N VAL A 821 -33.23 10.33 26.33
CA VAL A 821 -33.43 9.50 25.12
C VAL A 821 -32.65 8.21 25.26
N GLU A 822 -33.27 7.09 24.94
CA GLU A 822 -32.63 5.79 24.84
C GLU A 822 -32.45 5.44 23.36
N THR A 823 -31.24 5.07 22.98
CA THR A 823 -30.93 4.63 21.61
C THR A 823 -30.44 3.19 21.64
N ALA A 824 -31.07 2.32 20.83
CA ALA A 824 -30.56 0.96 20.62
C ALA A 824 -29.23 1.02 19.84
N HIS A 825 -28.29 0.15 20.25
CA HIS A 825 -26.93 0.08 19.64
C HIS A 825 -26.89 -0.87 18.47
#